data_b2d9483f49a45a774b0afc3c92454d09
#
_entry.id   b2d9483f49a45a774b0afc3c92454d09
#
_cell.length_a   1.000
_cell.length_b   1.000
_cell.length_c   1.000
_cell.angle_alpha   90.00
_cell.angle_beta   90.00
_cell.angle_gamma   90.00
#
_symmetry.space_group_name_H-M   'P 1'
#
loop_
_entity.id
_entity.type
_entity.pdbx_description
1 polymer ?
#
loop_
_entity_poly.entity_id
_entity_poly.type
_entity_poly.pdbx_seq_one_letter_code
_entity_poly.pdbx_strand_id
1 'polypeptide(L)'
;MSTNIFARNFVFFNILPYSPGAEKTLAADVIDYYKQTGNDIGLYCMTLHPEGFPAMKKAQAMLKSYQLLKAELEGTGVKLGVLLQATLGHWPRVDKNEEQWTRSSNIDGKFTRFCILDPNFRQYLFDVAAMFAKEKPVFMLGDDDIRSCSLAAPECFCELHTAKFNEMTGNNFTPDEYRQAVKDSKVGDKNFTAWETLRQSIAMDTVKLLRAGIDSVDPTIPAGTSMPGWKIRYCQGLSKVMAAPNQPCVMRIANAFYFENSAKYFPSVMVEAMALTDYHKDAIPFLLDESDSCPHHLYSKSSKGMHTKLYASMFIGLRGAKLWYVNTRKAGFPVHKNYTKVLGKYQHSYQVLTGEIPKTRMTGIVVPASKYFPKWHSGHPDVAREYFTEEPTIGSKYLGHSGIPFQCTFDLDRDEVYALAGERNVSRFTDDDLKKMLSGKLYVDGPAAAALCERGFEKYLGVRAEMVDFRYNREINLATQLRYGISKSAGVPKLTLLDDKAEVMTELGYGAYNGADIEPVAPGTVFYRNELGGYVCTSAFHQDVGYALFHEARNKWYLEIFDKLNGSMLPVICTEQQEIMTMTREYADGSQLLYITNLNFDELDTVKLRFAKIPSAILRLTPEGKWEKTAFTVEGNDITLQWYMGCYDVAVFKIEY
;
A
#
# COMPACT_ATOMS: atom_id res chain seq x y z
N MET A 1 -8.00 -32.09 11.56
CA MET A 1 -7.99 -30.60 11.60
C MET A 1 -8.61 -30.09 10.32
N SER A 2 -9.46 -29.07 10.40
CA SER A 2 -10.15 -28.53 9.23
C SER A 2 -9.17 -28.16 8.12
N THR A 3 -9.39 -28.68 6.92
CA THR A 3 -8.64 -28.32 5.71
C THR A 3 -8.91 -26.89 5.25
N ASN A 4 -9.89 -26.22 5.86
CA ASN A 4 -10.24 -24.83 5.51
C ASN A 4 -9.18 -23.86 6.03
N ILE A 5 -8.32 -23.40 5.12
CA ILE A 5 -7.27 -22.43 5.40
C ILE A 5 -7.84 -21.06 5.85
N PHE A 6 -9.08 -20.74 5.49
CA PHE A 6 -9.75 -19.48 5.82
C PHE A 6 -10.41 -19.45 7.20
N ALA A 7 -10.43 -20.59 7.90
CA ALA A 7 -10.83 -20.63 9.31
C ALA A 7 -9.75 -20.04 10.25
N ARG A 8 -8.56 -19.78 9.72
CA ARG A 8 -7.43 -19.19 10.46
C ARG A 8 -7.56 -17.65 10.49
N ASN A 9 -7.10 -17.04 11.57
CA ASN A 9 -7.03 -15.58 11.66
C ASN A 9 -6.05 -15.00 10.63
N PHE A 10 -4.94 -15.72 10.36
CA PHE A 10 -3.96 -15.32 9.34
C PHE A 10 -3.39 -16.55 8.61
N VAL A 11 -2.84 -16.30 7.42
CA VAL A 11 -2.20 -17.31 6.58
C VAL A 11 -0.94 -16.75 5.92
N PHE A 12 0.13 -17.53 5.96
CA PHE A 12 1.31 -17.28 5.12
C PHE A 12 1.33 -18.28 3.95
N PHE A 13 1.37 -17.76 2.74
CA PHE A 13 1.62 -18.53 1.53
C PHE A 13 3.10 -18.42 1.16
N ASN A 14 3.85 -19.48 1.40
CA ASN A 14 5.28 -19.52 1.09
C ASN A 14 5.48 -19.90 -0.38
N ILE A 15 6.14 -19.08 -1.17
CA ILE A 15 6.40 -19.38 -2.57
C ILE A 15 7.55 -20.35 -2.68
N LEU A 16 7.28 -21.51 -3.26
CA LEU A 16 8.26 -22.57 -3.50
C LEU A 16 8.77 -22.46 -4.95
N PRO A 17 10.10 -22.40 -5.16
CA PRO A 17 10.64 -22.24 -6.50
C PRO A 17 10.50 -23.54 -7.32
N TYR A 18 10.33 -23.39 -8.63
CA TYR A 18 10.45 -24.49 -9.55
C TYR A 18 11.89 -25.04 -9.54
N SER A 19 12.06 -26.29 -9.10
CA SER A 19 13.36 -26.93 -8.86
C SER A 19 13.38 -28.34 -9.48
N PRO A 20 13.36 -28.47 -10.81
CA PRO A 20 13.32 -29.80 -11.47
C PRO A 20 14.57 -30.60 -11.14
N GLY A 21 14.36 -31.86 -10.73
CA GLY A 21 15.43 -32.79 -10.32
C GLY A 21 15.94 -32.59 -8.89
N ALA A 22 15.43 -31.57 -8.16
CA ALA A 22 15.78 -31.31 -6.76
C ALA A 22 14.56 -31.35 -5.82
N GLU A 23 13.48 -32.03 -6.22
CA GLU A 23 12.21 -32.08 -5.48
C GLU A 23 12.37 -32.66 -4.08
N LYS A 24 13.22 -33.68 -3.90
CA LYS A 24 13.53 -34.25 -2.57
C LYS A 24 14.23 -33.25 -1.66
N THR A 25 15.19 -32.52 -2.18
CA THR A 25 15.87 -31.44 -1.43
C THR A 25 14.89 -30.35 -1.07
N LEU A 26 14.05 -29.93 -2.03
CA LEU A 26 13.01 -28.93 -1.79
C LEU A 26 12.02 -29.39 -0.71
N ALA A 27 11.57 -30.65 -0.76
CA ALA A 27 10.67 -31.20 0.25
C ALA A 27 11.31 -31.21 1.65
N ALA A 28 12.55 -31.67 1.76
CA ALA A 28 13.28 -31.70 3.03
C ALA A 28 13.43 -30.28 3.64
N ASP A 29 13.82 -29.32 2.83
CA ASP A 29 13.97 -27.92 3.25
C ASP A 29 12.63 -27.33 3.70
N VAL A 30 11.52 -27.59 2.98
CA VAL A 30 10.19 -27.10 3.31
C VAL A 30 9.65 -27.74 4.59
N ILE A 31 9.90 -29.03 4.80
CA ILE A 31 9.51 -29.74 6.04
C ILE A 31 10.28 -29.15 7.23
N ASP A 32 11.57 -28.90 7.09
CA ASP A 32 12.38 -28.26 8.14
C ASP A 32 11.90 -26.83 8.44
N TYR A 33 11.65 -26.04 7.40
CA TYR A 33 11.07 -24.72 7.53
C TYR A 33 9.71 -24.74 8.25
N TYR A 34 8.82 -25.66 7.90
CA TYR A 34 7.53 -25.84 8.58
C TYR A 34 7.69 -26.15 10.06
N LYS A 35 8.59 -27.07 10.40
CA LYS A 35 8.87 -27.41 11.81
C LYS A 35 9.35 -26.22 12.63
N GLN A 36 10.14 -25.33 12.02
CA GLN A 36 10.69 -24.17 12.68
C GLN A 36 9.72 -22.99 12.77
N THR A 37 8.83 -22.84 11.79
CA THR A 37 7.98 -21.64 11.66
C THR A 37 6.49 -21.89 11.88
N GLY A 38 6.05 -23.15 11.79
CA GLY A 38 4.63 -23.50 11.77
C GLY A 38 3.88 -23.09 10.48
N ASN A 39 4.57 -22.57 9.48
CA ASN A 39 3.98 -22.13 8.20
C ASN A 39 3.85 -23.33 7.26
N ASP A 40 2.67 -23.93 7.22
CA ASP A 40 2.38 -25.23 6.61
C ASP A 40 1.89 -25.17 5.16
N ILE A 41 1.84 -23.98 4.52
CA ILE A 41 1.34 -23.85 3.14
C ILE A 41 2.45 -23.36 2.22
N GLY A 42 2.76 -24.19 1.22
CA GLY A 42 3.64 -23.84 0.12
C GLY A 42 2.86 -23.67 -1.19
N LEU A 43 3.10 -22.59 -1.93
CA LEU A 43 2.60 -22.42 -3.28
C LEU A 43 3.73 -22.66 -4.27
N TYR A 44 3.67 -23.77 -5.01
CA TYR A 44 4.67 -24.09 -6.02
C TYR A 44 4.54 -23.14 -7.21
N CYS A 45 5.61 -22.45 -7.53
CA CYS A 45 5.59 -21.41 -8.55
C CYS A 45 5.62 -22.00 -9.96
N MET A 46 4.60 -21.69 -10.73
CA MET A 46 4.43 -22.12 -12.12
C MET A 46 4.51 -20.92 -13.07
N THR A 47 5.63 -20.79 -13.76
CA THR A 47 5.79 -19.75 -14.80
C THR A 47 5.13 -20.21 -16.09
N LEU A 48 3.88 -19.82 -16.31
CA LEU A 48 3.01 -20.39 -17.33
C LEU A 48 3.09 -19.72 -18.70
N HIS A 49 3.90 -18.67 -18.86
CA HIS A 49 4.09 -18.09 -20.19
C HIS A 49 4.59 -19.16 -21.17
N PRO A 50 3.92 -19.32 -22.34
CA PRO A 50 4.28 -20.35 -23.31
C PRO A 50 5.72 -20.18 -23.83
N GLU A 51 6.49 -21.25 -23.84
CA GLU A 51 7.85 -21.30 -24.37
C GLU A 51 8.08 -22.66 -25.04
N GLY A 52 8.78 -22.67 -26.19
CA GLY A 52 9.06 -23.87 -26.98
C GLY A 52 7.87 -24.34 -27.80
N PHE A 53 8.00 -25.50 -28.43
CA PHE A 53 6.97 -26.11 -29.30
C PHE A 53 6.80 -27.61 -28.99
N PRO A 54 5.56 -28.08 -28.77
CA PRO A 54 4.41 -27.28 -28.39
C PRO A 54 4.60 -26.70 -26.99
N ALA A 55 4.06 -25.52 -26.71
CA ALA A 55 4.19 -24.81 -25.44
C ALA A 55 3.73 -25.64 -24.23
N MET A 56 2.80 -26.54 -24.41
CA MET A 56 2.29 -27.46 -23.38
C MET A 56 3.38 -28.35 -22.77
N LYS A 57 4.48 -28.64 -23.47
CA LYS A 57 5.61 -29.45 -22.94
C LYS A 57 6.21 -28.81 -21.68
N LYS A 58 6.33 -27.47 -21.64
CA LYS A 58 6.82 -26.75 -20.45
C LYS A 58 5.87 -26.96 -19.28
N ALA A 59 4.56 -26.75 -19.47
CA ALA A 59 3.58 -26.92 -18.42
C ALA A 59 3.52 -28.39 -17.91
N GLN A 60 3.65 -29.37 -18.79
CA GLN A 60 3.71 -30.79 -18.43
C GLN A 60 4.96 -31.12 -17.61
N ALA A 61 6.12 -30.55 -17.95
CA ALA A 61 7.35 -30.72 -17.17
C ALA A 61 7.21 -30.12 -15.76
N MET A 62 6.57 -28.96 -15.66
CA MET A 62 6.28 -28.34 -14.36
C MET A 62 5.28 -29.14 -13.54
N LEU A 63 4.23 -29.70 -14.16
CA LEU A 63 3.30 -30.59 -13.50
C LEU A 63 4.00 -31.85 -12.94
N LYS A 64 4.88 -32.47 -13.72
CA LYS A 64 5.65 -33.63 -13.26
C LYS A 64 6.47 -33.31 -12.02
N SER A 65 7.16 -32.18 -12.01
CA SER A 65 7.92 -31.72 -10.84
C SER A 65 7.01 -31.44 -9.63
N TYR A 66 5.84 -30.84 -9.85
CA TYR A 66 4.82 -30.66 -8.81
C TYR A 66 4.37 -31.99 -8.20
N GLN A 67 4.09 -33.00 -9.04
CA GLN A 67 3.66 -34.33 -8.58
C GLN A 67 4.74 -35.04 -7.76
N LEU A 68 6.00 -34.94 -8.19
CA LEU A 68 7.14 -35.48 -7.41
C LEU A 68 7.25 -34.78 -6.05
N LEU A 69 7.18 -33.45 -6.01
CA LEU A 69 7.21 -32.71 -4.75
C LEU A 69 6.02 -33.07 -3.84
N LYS A 70 4.81 -33.19 -4.42
CA LYS A 70 3.61 -33.58 -3.68
C LYS A 70 3.75 -34.94 -3.02
N ALA A 71 4.31 -35.92 -3.73
CA ALA A 71 4.59 -37.26 -3.17
C ALA A 71 5.59 -37.22 -2.01
N GLU A 72 6.65 -36.43 -2.10
CA GLU A 72 7.64 -36.26 -1.02
C GLU A 72 7.06 -35.54 0.22
N LEU A 73 6.01 -34.75 0.05
CA LEU A 73 5.34 -34.01 1.15
C LEU A 73 4.16 -34.77 1.77
N GLU A 74 3.77 -35.92 1.22
CA GLU A 74 2.65 -36.71 1.73
C GLU A 74 2.88 -37.13 3.20
N GLY A 75 1.86 -36.93 4.05
CA GLY A 75 1.94 -37.28 5.48
C GLY A 75 2.78 -36.34 6.35
N THR A 76 3.46 -35.34 5.79
CA THR A 76 4.34 -34.44 6.55
C THR A 76 3.62 -33.28 7.26
N GLY A 77 2.35 -33.04 6.93
CA GLY A 77 1.57 -31.89 7.41
C GLY A 77 1.69 -30.64 6.56
N VAL A 78 2.65 -30.58 5.63
CA VAL A 78 2.78 -29.47 4.66
C VAL A 78 1.69 -29.60 3.60
N LYS A 79 1.02 -28.47 3.32
CA LYS A 79 -0.04 -28.37 2.32
C LYS A 79 0.51 -27.71 1.06
N LEU A 80 0.27 -28.31 -0.08
CA LEU A 80 0.79 -27.82 -1.36
C LEU A 80 -0.32 -27.19 -2.20
N GLY A 81 -0.10 -25.93 -2.60
CA GLY A 81 -0.89 -25.19 -3.56
C GLY A 81 -0.06 -24.77 -4.77
N VAL A 82 -0.62 -23.92 -5.61
CA VAL A 82 -0.01 -23.48 -6.86
C VAL A 82 -0.05 -21.95 -6.96
N LEU A 83 1.09 -21.35 -7.32
CA LEU A 83 1.16 -19.97 -7.79
C LEU A 83 1.17 -19.98 -9.32
N LEU A 84 0.11 -19.44 -9.95
CA LEU A 84 -0.01 -19.27 -11.39
C LEU A 84 0.68 -17.97 -11.81
N GLN A 85 1.99 -18.05 -12.03
CA GLN A 85 2.82 -16.90 -12.37
C GLN A 85 3.04 -16.78 -13.86
N ALA A 86 3.35 -15.57 -14.31
CA ALA A 86 3.71 -15.23 -15.70
C ALA A 86 2.70 -15.70 -16.74
N THR A 87 1.40 -15.65 -16.41
CA THR A 87 0.33 -16.11 -17.30
C THR A 87 0.31 -15.38 -18.64
N LEU A 88 0.31 -14.02 -18.60
CA LEU A 88 0.46 -13.20 -19.81
C LEU A 88 1.93 -12.81 -20.07
N GLY A 89 2.84 -13.13 -19.18
CA GLY A 89 4.27 -12.93 -19.30
C GLY A 89 4.86 -11.92 -18.33
N HIS A 90 5.74 -12.42 -17.48
CA HIS A 90 6.70 -11.67 -16.67
C HIS A 90 8.08 -12.15 -17.10
N TRP A 91 8.93 -11.28 -17.61
CA TRP A 91 10.20 -11.67 -18.21
C TRP A 91 10.05 -12.69 -19.35
N PRO A 92 9.19 -12.44 -20.36
CA PRO A 92 8.96 -13.42 -21.41
C PRO A 92 10.27 -13.67 -22.17
N ARG A 93 10.56 -14.94 -22.40
CA ARG A 93 11.65 -15.33 -23.28
C ARG A 93 11.11 -15.42 -24.70
N VAL A 94 10.97 -14.25 -25.32
CA VAL A 94 10.41 -14.11 -26.67
C VAL A 94 11.19 -14.91 -27.70
N ASP A 95 12.50 -15.06 -27.48
CA ASP A 95 13.43 -15.88 -28.27
C ASP A 95 13.13 -17.38 -28.24
N LYS A 96 12.35 -17.84 -27.27
CA LYS A 96 11.98 -19.25 -27.11
C LYS A 96 10.52 -19.55 -27.45
N ASN A 97 9.78 -18.59 -27.96
CA ASN A 97 8.39 -18.78 -28.35
C ASN A 97 8.30 -19.26 -29.81
N GLU A 98 7.99 -20.52 -30.00
CA GLU A 98 7.87 -21.14 -31.31
C GLU A 98 6.42 -21.28 -31.80
N GLU A 99 5.44 -21.04 -30.91
CA GLU A 99 4.01 -21.04 -31.29
C GLU A 99 3.71 -19.82 -32.17
N GLN A 100 2.93 -20.08 -33.22
CA GLN A 100 2.52 -19.07 -34.22
C GLN A 100 1.21 -18.35 -33.81
N TRP A 101 0.98 -18.16 -32.53
CA TRP A 101 -0.20 -17.48 -32.02
C TRP A 101 -0.09 -15.96 -32.13
N THR A 102 -1.23 -15.29 -32.21
CA THR A 102 -1.28 -13.83 -32.29
C THR A 102 -0.57 -13.18 -31.09
N ARG A 103 0.36 -12.29 -31.38
CA ARG A 103 1.10 -11.56 -30.35
C ARG A 103 0.42 -10.25 -30.00
N SER A 104 0.45 -9.91 -28.72
CA SER A 104 0.08 -8.58 -28.26
C SER A 104 1.05 -7.53 -28.76
N SER A 105 0.55 -6.37 -29.17
CA SER A 105 1.36 -5.21 -29.51
C SER A 105 0.98 -4.01 -28.63
N ASN A 106 1.99 -3.25 -28.19
CA ASN A 106 1.79 -2.05 -27.39
C ASN A 106 1.48 -0.83 -28.27
N ILE A 107 1.29 0.32 -27.64
CA ILE A 107 1.01 1.60 -28.30
C ILE A 107 2.12 2.07 -29.26
N ASP A 108 3.35 1.56 -29.08
CA ASP A 108 4.49 1.81 -29.97
C ASP A 108 4.62 0.77 -31.09
N GLY A 109 3.69 -0.18 -31.19
CA GLY A 109 3.71 -1.25 -32.18
C GLY A 109 4.67 -2.41 -31.86
N LYS A 110 5.28 -2.44 -30.66
CA LYS A 110 6.19 -3.52 -30.28
C LYS A 110 5.42 -4.76 -29.81
N PHE A 111 5.78 -5.92 -30.33
CA PHE A 111 5.22 -7.21 -29.95
C PHE A 111 6.04 -7.83 -28.81
N THR A 112 5.37 -8.33 -27.77
CA THR A 112 6.06 -8.87 -26.59
C THR A 112 5.51 -10.17 -26.05
N ARG A 113 4.20 -10.40 -26.13
CA ARG A 113 3.50 -11.52 -25.48
C ARG A 113 2.42 -12.07 -26.40
N PHE A 114 1.77 -13.17 -26.01
CA PHE A 114 0.59 -13.65 -26.72
C PHE A 114 -0.66 -12.86 -26.36
N CYS A 115 -1.54 -12.71 -27.33
CA CYS A 115 -2.80 -11.97 -27.17
C CYS A 115 -3.85 -12.84 -26.47
N ILE A 116 -4.49 -12.32 -25.45
CA ILE A 116 -5.55 -13.03 -24.71
C ILE A 116 -6.80 -13.30 -25.57
N LEU A 117 -6.96 -12.65 -26.72
CA LEU A 117 -8.04 -12.93 -27.68
C LEU A 117 -7.68 -14.05 -28.66
N ASP A 118 -6.42 -14.50 -28.74
CA ASP A 118 -6.04 -15.62 -29.58
C ASP A 118 -6.67 -16.92 -29.07
N PRO A 119 -7.43 -17.65 -29.89
CA PRO A 119 -8.17 -18.83 -29.44
C PRO A 119 -7.26 -19.95 -28.94
N ASN A 120 -6.09 -20.12 -29.51
CA ASN A 120 -5.16 -21.18 -29.14
C ASN A 120 -4.48 -20.83 -27.80
N PHE A 121 -4.11 -19.56 -27.60
CA PHE A 121 -3.56 -19.11 -26.32
C PHE A 121 -4.61 -19.18 -25.21
N ARG A 122 -5.87 -18.86 -25.51
CA ARG A 122 -7.00 -19.03 -24.56
C ARG A 122 -7.15 -20.49 -24.16
N GLN A 123 -7.13 -21.42 -25.13
CA GLN A 123 -7.21 -22.86 -24.86
C GLN A 123 -6.03 -23.33 -23.99
N TYR A 124 -4.82 -22.87 -24.32
CA TYR A 124 -3.62 -23.17 -23.51
C TYR A 124 -3.78 -22.76 -22.05
N LEU A 125 -4.23 -21.53 -21.76
CA LEU A 125 -4.43 -21.06 -20.38
C LEU A 125 -5.50 -21.86 -19.64
N PHE A 126 -6.59 -22.19 -20.30
CA PHE A 126 -7.65 -23.05 -19.76
C PHE A 126 -7.10 -24.45 -19.42
N ASP A 127 -6.42 -25.09 -20.36
CA ASP A 127 -5.89 -26.44 -20.21
C ASP A 127 -4.84 -26.53 -19.12
N VAL A 128 -3.98 -25.54 -19.02
CA VAL A 128 -2.95 -25.46 -17.96
C VAL A 128 -3.61 -25.32 -16.59
N ALA A 129 -4.59 -24.44 -16.42
CA ALA A 129 -5.32 -24.31 -15.16
C ALA A 129 -6.04 -25.61 -14.78
N ALA A 130 -6.73 -26.27 -15.72
CA ALA A 130 -7.40 -27.54 -15.52
C ALA A 130 -6.40 -28.65 -15.16
N MET A 131 -5.23 -28.68 -15.81
CA MET A 131 -4.19 -29.67 -15.59
C MET A 131 -3.67 -29.62 -14.13
N PHE A 132 -3.40 -28.44 -13.59
CA PHE A 132 -2.98 -28.32 -12.18
C PHE A 132 -4.14 -28.52 -11.20
N ALA A 133 -5.36 -28.15 -11.55
CA ALA A 133 -6.55 -28.41 -10.73
C ALA A 133 -6.80 -29.92 -10.48
N LYS A 134 -6.46 -30.80 -11.43
CA LYS A 134 -6.54 -32.28 -11.26
C LYS A 134 -5.72 -32.78 -10.10
N GLU A 135 -4.68 -32.07 -9.72
CA GLU A 135 -3.84 -32.41 -8.55
C GLU A 135 -4.48 -32.01 -7.20
N LYS A 136 -5.64 -31.37 -7.20
CA LYS A 136 -6.39 -30.92 -6.02
C LYS A 136 -5.52 -30.08 -5.07
N PRO A 137 -4.89 -28.99 -5.55
CA PRO A 137 -4.09 -28.12 -4.68
C PRO A 137 -4.95 -27.50 -3.60
N VAL A 138 -4.35 -27.23 -2.42
CA VAL A 138 -5.11 -26.62 -1.31
C VAL A 138 -5.52 -25.19 -1.61
N PHE A 139 -4.84 -24.51 -2.52
CA PHE A 139 -5.11 -23.16 -2.98
C PHE A 139 -4.40 -22.87 -4.30
N MET A 140 -5.04 -22.08 -5.16
CA MET A 140 -4.43 -21.59 -6.41
C MET A 140 -4.42 -20.06 -6.40
N LEU A 141 -3.25 -19.44 -6.47
CA LEU A 141 -3.09 -17.99 -6.49
C LEU A 141 -2.67 -17.53 -7.88
N GLY A 142 -3.51 -16.72 -8.55
CA GLY A 142 -3.07 -15.98 -9.74
C GLY A 142 -2.13 -14.85 -9.33
N ASP A 143 -0.93 -14.82 -9.92
CA ASP A 143 0.01 -13.73 -9.65
C ASP A 143 -0.34 -12.45 -10.42
N ASP A 144 0.35 -11.35 -10.17
CA ASP A 144 0.07 -10.02 -10.74
C ASP A 144 0.49 -9.88 -12.21
N ASP A 145 0.97 -10.93 -12.83
CA ASP A 145 1.48 -10.99 -14.20
C ASP A 145 0.37 -11.05 -15.27
N ILE A 146 -0.79 -10.50 -14.98
CA ILE A 146 -1.89 -10.29 -15.93
C ILE A 146 -1.73 -8.98 -16.69
N ARG A 147 -0.50 -8.70 -17.11
CA ARG A 147 -0.06 -7.53 -17.88
C ARG A 147 0.21 -7.97 -19.31
N SER A 148 -0.34 -7.29 -20.31
CA SER A 148 -0.11 -7.65 -21.70
C SER A 148 1.23 -7.12 -22.25
N CYS A 149 1.26 -6.05 -22.98
CA CYS A 149 2.47 -5.59 -23.68
C CYS A 149 3.42 -4.74 -22.86
N SER A 150 2.97 -4.17 -21.76
CA SER A 150 3.73 -3.24 -20.94
C SER A 150 3.75 -3.69 -19.50
N LEU A 151 4.85 -3.41 -18.79
CA LEU A 151 4.92 -3.58 -17.35
C LEU A 151 3.98 -2.61 -16.62
N ALA A 152 3.59 -1.52 -17.29
CA ALA A 152 2.79 -0.46 -16.69
C ALA A 152 1.28 -0.61 -16.95
N ALA A 153 0.84 -1.24 -18.04
CA ALA A 153 -0.59 -1.33 -18.36
C ALA A 153 -0.94 -2.54 -19.23
N PRO A 154 -2.09 -3.22 -19.03
CA PRO A 154 -2.61 -4.15 -20.01
C PRO A 154 -3.16 -3.34 -21.18
N GLU A 155 -2.58 -3.51 -22.31
CA GLU A 155 -3.02 -2.93 -23.57
C GLU A 155 -2.69 -3.87 -24.71
N CYS A 156 -3.43 -3.81 -25.78
CA CYS A 156 -3.10 -4.56 -26.97
C CYS A 156 -3.71 -3.90 -28.23
N PHE A 157 -2.88 -3.72 -29.23
CA PHE A 157 -3.21 -3.15 -30.53
C PHE A 157 -2.96 -4.15 -31.67
N CYS A 158 -3.04 -5.44 -31.40
CA CYS A 158 -2.94 -6.46 -32.44
C CYS A 158 -4.22 -6.51 -33.28
N GLU A 159 -4.20 -7.27 -34.37
CA GLU A 159 -5.32 -7.41 -35.28
C GLU A 159 -6.62 -7.85 -34.60
N LEU A 160 -6.54 -8.78 -33.62
CA LEU A 160 -7.73 -9.26 -32.89
C LEU A 160 -8.35 -8.15 -32.02
N HIS A 161 -7.52 -7.38 -31.33
CA HIS A 161 -8.01 -6.24 -30.54
C HIS A 161 -8.48 -5.09 -31.43
N THR A 162 -7.85 -4.87 -32.58
CA THR A 162 -8.29 -3.88 -33.56
C THR A 162 -9.67 -4.25 -34.13
N ALA A 163 -9.90 -5.50 -34.46
CA ALA A 163 -11.21 -5.96 -34.91
C ALA A 163 -12.29 -5.73 -33.83
N LYS A 164 -11.97 -6.03 -32.56
CA LYS A 164 -12.89 -5.80 -31.44
C LYS A 164 -13.15 -4.31 -31.19
N PHE A 165 -12.12 -3.48 -31.31
CA PHE A 165 -12.24 -2.02 -31.23
C PHE A 165 -13.14 -1.46 -32.34
N ASN A 166 -12.96 -1.93 -33.58
CA ASN A 166 -13.77 -1.54 -34.74
C ASN A 166 -15.24 -1.92 -34.54
N GLU A 167 -15.52 -3.13 -34.03
CA GLU A 167 -16.88 -3.55 -33.67
C GLU A 167 -17.53 -2.59 -32.67
N MET A 168 -16.79 -2.19 -31.60
CA MET A 168 -17.29 -1.30 -30.54
C MET A 168 -17.48 0.15 -31.01
N THR A 169 -16.64 0.60 -31.94
CA THR A 169 -16.62 2.01 -32.36
C THR A 169 -17.34 2.25 -33.70
N GLY A 170 -17.61 1.19 -34.46
CA GLY A 170 -18.14 1.29 -35.83
C GLY A 170 -17.11 1.79 -36.84
N ASN A 171 -15.81 1.73 -36.49
CA ASN A 171 -14.70 2.10 -37.36
C ASN A 171 -14.23 0.90 -38.20
N ASN A 172 -13.32 1.15 -39.12
CA ASN A 172 -12.63 0.11 -39.90
C ASN A 172 -11.11 0.41 -39.93
N PHE A 173 -10.52 0.51 -38.73
CA PHE A 173 -9.10 0.85 -38.56
C PHE A 173 -8.21 -0.38 -38.74
N THR A 174 -7.05 -0.14 -39.30
CA THR A 174 -5.87 -1.01 -39.14
C THR A 174 -5.28 -0.89 -37.73
N PRO A 175 -4.38 -1.79 -37.30
CA PRO A 175 -3.71 -1.68 -36.02
C PRO A 175 -2.98 -0.33 -35.81
N ASP A 176 -2.40 0.24 -36.87
CA ASP A 176 -1.71 1.54 -36.80
C ASP A 176 -2.71 2.70 -36.63
N GLU A 177 -3.79 2.70 -37.39
CA GLU A 177 -4.87 3.68 -37.26
C GLU A 177 -5.56 3.60 -35.90
N TYR A 178 -5.76 2.40 -35.37
CA TYR A 178 -6.28 2.22 -34.01
C TYR A 178 -5.32 2.83 -32.97
N ARG A 179 -4.01 2.57 -33.05
CA ARG A 179 -3.01 3.20 -32.17
C ARG A 179 -3.06 4.73 -32.25
N GLN A 180 -3.13 5.26 -33.49
CA GLN A 180 -3.18 6.69 -33.69
C GLN A 180 -4.48 7.29 -33.16
N ALA A 181 -5.62 6.66 -33.44
CA ALA A 181 -6.93 7.12 -32.95
C ALA A 181 -7.00 7.16 -31.41
N VAL A 182 -6.32 6.23 -30.71
CA VAL A 182 -6.20 6.26 -29.24
C VAL A 182 -5.29 7.38 -28.80
N LYS A 183 -4.13 7.60 -29.45
CA LYS A 183 -3.21 8.69 -29.13
C LYS A 183 -3.87 10.08 -29.26
N ASP A 184 -4.71 10.24 -30.27
CA ASP A 184 -5.38 11.51 -30.57
C ASP A 184 -6.66 11.74 -29.74
N SER A 185 -7.15 10.69 -29.04
CA SER A 185 -8.38 10.75 -28.26
C SER A 185 -8.18 11.39 -26.89
N LYS A 186 -9.24 11.99 -26.38
CA LYS A 186 -9.31 12.54 -24.99
C LYS A 186 -10.18 11.64 -24.11
N VAL A 187 -10.00 11.77 -22.81
CA VAL A 187 -10.85 11.09 -21.81
C VAL A 187 -12.32 11.47 -22.07
N GLY A 188 -13.16 10.43 -22.22
CA GLY A 188 -14.59 10.58 -22.53
C GLY A 188 -14.92 10.45 -24.03
N ASP A 189 -13.94 10.53 -24.91
CA ASP A 189 -14.16 10.27 -26.34
C ASP A 189 -14.55 8.80 -26.57
N LYS A 190 -15.29 8.54 -27.64
CA LYS A 190 -15.74 7.18 -28.01
C LYS A 190 -14.55 6.21 -28.15
N ASN A 191 -13.50 6.64 -28.84
CA ASN A 191 -12.29 5.83 -29.05
C ASN A 191 -11.54 5.56 -27.75
N PHE A 192 -11.40 6.59 -26.89
CA PHE A 192 -10.80 6.41 -25.59
C PHE A 192 -11.58 5.43 -24.70
N THR A 193 -12.90 5.56 -24.66
CA THR A 193 -13.79 4.70 -23.85
C THR A 193 -13.74 3.25 -24.31
N ALA A 194 -13.75 3.02 -25.63
CA ALA A 194 -13.64 1.68 -26.19
C ALA A 194 -12.28 1.03 -25.86
N TRP A 195 -11.20 1.77 -26.01
CA TRP A 195 -9.87 1.30 -25.66
C TRP A 195 -9.73 1.00 -24.15
N GLU A 196 -10.21 1.88 -23.28
CA GLU A 196 -10.23 1.61 -21.83
C GLU A 196 -11.01 0.33 -21.49
N THR A 197 -12.15 0.11 -22.13
CA THR A 197 -12.95 -1.10 -21.95
C THR A 197 -12.17 -2.35 -22.37
N LEU A 198 -11.49 -2.30 -23.51
CA LEU A 198 -10.66 -3.41 -23.98
C LEU A 198 -9.48 -3.69 -23.05
N ARG A 199 -8.81 -2.66 -22.56
CA ARG A 199 -7.75 -2.80 -21.56
C ARG A 199 -8.24 -3.54 -20.31
N GLN A 200 -9.42 -3.17 -19.82
CA GLN A 200 -10.02 -3.79 -18.63
C GLN A 200 -10.34 -5.26 -18.89
N SER A 201 -10.81 -5.59 -20.09
CA SER A 201 -11.18 -6.95 -20.45
C SER A 201 -9.98 -7.92 -20.43
N ILE A 202 -8.77 -7.46 -20.73
CA ILE A 202 -7.56 -8.31 -20.78
C ILE A 202 -7.33 -9.03 -19.44
N ALA A 203 -7.34 -8.30 -18.34
CA ALA A 203 -7.15 -8.88 -17.00
C ALA A 203 -8.34 -9.77 -16.61
N MET A 204 -9.56 -9.29 -16.85
CA MET A 204 -10.79 -10.02 -16.51
C MET A 204 -10.91 -11.32 -17.29
N ASP A 205 -10.64 -11.30 -18.59
CA ASP A 205 -10.73 -12.50 -19.45
C ASP A 205 -9.66 -13.54 -19.05
N THR A 206 -8.46 -13.07 -18.69
CA THR A 206 -7.42 -13.96 -18.17
C THR A 206 -7.88 -14.70 -16.92
N VAL A 207 -8.39 -13.95 -15.92
CA VAL A 207 -8.85 -14.55 -14.66
C VAL A 207 -10.05 -15.48 -14.88
N LYS A 208 -11.01 -15.09 -15.76
CA LYS A 208 -12.15 -15.95 -16.13
C LYS A 208 -11.70 -17.27 -16.76
N LEU A 209 -10.71 -17.23 -17.63
CA LEU A 209 -10.19 -18.44 -18.28
C LEU A 209 -9.51 -19.37 -17.29
N LEU A 210 -8.66 -18.83 -16.40
CA LEU A 210 -8.02 -19.61 -15.36
C LEU A 210 -9.07 -20.24 -14.42
N ARG A 211 -10.07 -19.47 -13.99
CA ARG A 211 -11.15 -19.99 -13.14
C ARG A 211 -11.98 -21.04 -13.87
N ALA A 212 -12.35 -20.83 -15.12
CA ALA A 212 -13.09 -21.81 -15.92
C ALA A 212 -12.31 -23.13 -16.08
N GLY A 213 -10.99 -23.07 -16.27
CA GLY A 213 -10.14 -24.26 -16.29
C GLY A 213 -10.16 -25.01 -14.96
N ILE A 214 -10.09 -24.30 -13.83
CA ILE A 214 -10.21 -24.90 -12.49
C ILE A 214 -11.59 -25.54 -12.31
N ASP A 215 -12.67 -24.81 -12.65
CA ASP A 215 -14.07 -25.24 -12.49
C ASP A 215 -14.40 -26.46 -13.33
N SER A 216 -13.77 -26.63 -14.48
CA SER A 216 -13.96 -27.81 -15.33
C SER A 216 -13.52 -29.10 -14.66
N VAL A 217 -12.72 -29.01 -13.60
CA VAL A 217 -12.21 -30.14 -12.81
C VAL A 217 -12.92 -30.23 -11.46
N ASP A 218 -12.86 -29.15 -10.69
CA ASP A 218 -13.49 -29.09 -9.36
C ASP A 218 -13.72 -27.61 -8.96
N PRO A 219 -14.98 -27.11 -9.01
CA PRO A 219 -15.30 -25.74 -8.69
C PRO A 219 -15.08 -25.40 -7.21
N THR A 220 -14.85 -26.38 -6.34
CA THR A 220 -14.62 -26.16 -4.91
C THR A 220 -13.17 -25.84 -4.58
N ILE A 221 -12.23 -25.96 -5.53
CA ILE A 221 -10.82 -25.62 -5.29
C ILE A 221 -10.71 -24.12 -4.99
N PRO A 222 -10.19 -23.77 -3.79
CA PRO A 222 -10.04 -22.37 -3.41
C PRO A 222 -8.99 -21.68 -4.27
N ALA A 223 -9.32 -20.45 -4.69
CA ALA A 223 -8.39 -19.64 -5.47
C ALA A 223 -8.50 -18.15 -5.16
N GLY A 224 -7.45 -17.41 -5.48
CA GLY A 224 -7.37 -15.96 -5.30
C GLY A 224 -6.51 -15.31 -6.36
N THR A 225 -6.36 -13.98 -6.27
CA THR A 225 -5.54 -13.19 -7.19
C THR A 225 -4.51 -12.36 -6.45
N SER A 226 -3.45 -11.97 -7.15
CA SER A 226 -2.60 -10.86 -6.75
C SER A 226 -3.02 -9.61 -7.52
N MET A 227 -3.00 -8.48 -6.84
CA MET A 227 -3.31 -7.19 -7.43
C MET A 227 -2.18 -6.77 -8.37
N PRO A 228 -2.45 -6.51 -9.65
CA PRO A 228 -1.50 -5.84 -10.51
C PRO A 228 -1.42 -4.37 -10.08
N GLY A 229 -0.26 -3.92 -9.65
CA GLY A 229 0.03 -2.72 -8.86
C GLY A 229 -0.61 -1.38 -9.24
N TRP A 230 -1.38 -1.30 -10.30
CA TRP A 230 -1.90 -0.04 -10.84
C TRP A 230 -3.36 -0.14 -11.31
N LYS A 231 -4.09 -1.27 -11.03
CA LYS A 231 -5.47 -1.48 -11.50
C LYS A 231 -6.46 -1.79 -10.39
N ILE A 232 -6.47 -0.94 -9.44
CA ILE A 232 -7.25 -1.03 -8.23
C ILE A 232 -8.75 -1.22 -8.45
N ARG A 233 -9.34 -0.48 -9.39
CA ARG A 233 -10.79 -0.50 -9.63
C ARG A 233 -11.32 -1.86 -10.07
N TYR A 234 -10.48 -2.69 -10.70
CA TYR A 234 -10.90 -4.00 -11.21
C TYR A 234 -10.58 -5.15 -10.28
N CYS A 235 -9.72 -4.94 -9.31
CA CYS A 235 -9.21 -6.01 -8.45
C CYS A 235 -10.29 -6.70 -7.65
N GLN A 236 -11.32 -5.98 -7.21
CA GLN A 236 -12.47 -6.58 -6.54
C GLN A 236 -13.20 -7.57 -7.46
N GLY A 237 -13.45 -7.18 -8.71
CA GLY A 237 -14.04 -8.04 -9.72
C GLY A 237 -13.19 -9.26 -10.06
N LEU A 238 -11.87 -9.07 -10.20
CA LEU A 238 -10.91 -10.16 -10.45
C LEU A 238 -10.92 -11.18 -9.31
N SER A 239 -10.85 -10.70 -8.08
CA SER A 239 -10.85 -11.54 -6.88
C SER A 239 -12.18 -12.31 -6.73
N LYS A 240 -13.32 -11.65 -7.00
CA LYS A 240 -14.63 -12.29 -6.98
C LYS A 240 -14.77 -13.40 -8.02
N VAL A 241 -14.29 -13.16 -9.24
CA VAL A 241 -14.33 -14.18 -10.31
C VAL A 241 -13.44 -15.37 -9.97
N MET A 242 -12.27 -15.13 -9.36
CA MET A 242 -11.33 -16.21 -9.04
C MET A 242 -11.76 -17.06 -7.84
N ALA A 243 -12.55 -16.50 -6.92
CA ALA A 243 -12.98 -17.20 -5.72
C ALA A 243 -13.88 -18.39 -6.05
N ALA A 244 -13.68 -19.51 -5.35
CA ALA A 244 -14.58 -20.65 -5.39
C ALA A 244 -15.93 -20.31 -4.74
N PRO A 245 -17.03 -21.02 -5.08
CA PRO A 245 -18.31 -20.89 -4.39
C PRO A 245 -18.15 -21.08 -2.88
N ASN A 246 -18.78 -20.23 -2.08
CA ASN A 246 -18.74 -20.28 -0.61
C ASN A 246 -17.33 -20.11 0.02
N GLN A 247 -16.38 -19.57 -0.73
CA GLN A 247 -15.07 -19.20 -0.23
C GLN A 247 -14.94 -17.67 -0.16
N PRO A 248 -14.21 -17.10 0.81
CA PRO A 248 -13.95 -15.68 0.83
C PRO A 248 -13.09 -15.26 -0.37
N CYS A 249 -13.34 -14.09 -0.90
CA CYS A 249 -12.42 -13.50 -1.87
C CYS A 249 -11.05 -13.28 -1.22
N VAL A 250 -9.99 -13.65 -1.94
CA VAL A 250 -8.60 -13.53 -1.51
C VAL A 250 -7.81 -12.70 -2.49
N MET A 251 -7.08 -11.72 -1.99
CA MET A 251 -6.20 -10.91 -2.84
C MET A 251 -4.92 -10.50 -2.09
N ARG A 252 -3.78 -10.69 -2.73
CA ARG A 252 -2.53 -10.06 -2.33
C ARG A 252 -2.53 -8.62 -2.87
N ILE A 253 -2.44 -7.61 -1.99
CA ILE A 253 -2.33 -6.20 -2.40
C ILE A 253 -0.91 -5.88 -2.88
N ALA A 254 -0.77 -4.86 -3.73
CA ALA A 254 0.52 -4.44 -4.28
C ALA A 254 1.19 -3.42 -3.34
N ASN A 255 1.73 -3.90 -2.23
CA ASN A 255 2.44 -3.09 -1.24
C ASN A 255 3.88 -3.58 -1.00
N ALA A 256 4.56 -3.98 -2.07
CA ALA A 256 5.92 -4.49 -2.00
C ALA A 256 6.89 -3.48 -1.37
N PHE A 257 7.78 -3.99 -0.53
CA PHE A 257 8.91 -3.26 0.01
C PHE A 257 10.16 -4.12 -0.22
N TYR A 258 10.62 -4.14 -1.48
CA TYR A 258 11.69 -5.05 -1.92
C TYR A 258 13.04 -4.69 -1.35
N PHE A 259 13.35 -3.39 -1.28
CA PHE A 259 14.63 -2.86 -0.87
C PHE A 259 14.51 -2.07 0.42
N GLU A 260 15.39 -2.35 1.34
CA GLU A 260 15.56 -1.63 2.60
C GLU A 260 16.61 -0.51 2.42
N ASN A 261 16.41 0.36 1.43
CA ASN A 261 17.31 1.48 1.18
C ASN A 261 17.39 2.44 2.36
N SER A 262 16.27 2.61 3.06
CA SER A 262 16.16 3.42 4.26
C SER A 262 14.91 3.04 5.03
N ALA A 263 14.99 2.91 6.37
CA ALA A 263 13.82 2.78 7.23
C ALA A 263 12.85 3.95 7.05
N LYS A 264 13.36 5.13 6.72
CA LYS A 264 12.59 6.36 6.48
C LYS A 264 11.68 6.30 5.25
N TYR A 265 11.84 5.33 4.37
CA TYR A 265 10.89 5.11 3.24
C TYR A 265 9.66 4.29 3.67
N PHE A 266 9.73 3.63 4.81
CA PHE A 266 8.68 2.74 5.30
C PHE A 266 7.29 3.41 5.45
N PRO A 267 7.16 4.66 5.97
CA PRO A 267 5.87 5.33 6.03
C PRO A 267 5.16 5.48 4.68
N SER A 268 5.91 5.72 3.60
CA SER A 268 5.33 5.81 2.25
C SER A 268 4.69 4.49 1.82
N VAL A 269 5.35 3.37 2.08
CA VAL A 269 4.80 2.03 1.82
C VAL A 269 3.54 1.78 2.64
N MET A 270 3.52 2.23 3.89
CA MET A 270 2.37 2.00 4.78
C MET A 270 1.18 2.89 4.46
N VAL A 271 1.37 4.13 4.01
CA VAL A 271 0.28 4.99 3.53
C VAL A 271 -0.44 4.34 2.35
N GLU A 272 0.30 3.84 1.38
CA GLU A 272 -0.28 3.11 0.24
C GLU A 272 -0.99 1.83 0.70
N ALA A 273 -0.36 1.04 1.56
CA ALA A 273 -0.98 -0.17 2.10
C ALA A 273 -2.28 0.11 2.87
N MET A 274 -2.35 1.20 3.66
CA MET A 274 -3.57 1.63 4.35
C MET A 274 -4.67 1.96 3.35
N ALA A 275 -4.37 2.76 2.33
CA ALA A 275 -5.34 3.12 1.29
C ALA A 275 -5.87 1.88 0.56
N LEU A 276 -4.98 0.98 0.12
CA LEU A 276 -5.36 -0.28 -0.54
C LEU A 276 -6.22 -1.16 0.36
N THR A 277 -5.85 -1.29 1.63
CA THR A 277 -6.60 -2.08 2.60
C THR A 277 -7.99 -1.50 2.82
N ASP A 278 -8.08 -0.18 3.04
CA ASP A 278 -9.36 0.50 3.27
C ASP A 278 -10.30 0.40 2.05
N TYR A 279 -9.75 0.53 0.83
CA TYR A 279 -10.53 0.42 -0.40
C TYR A 279 -11.13 -0.98 -0.62
N HIS A 280 -10.41 -2.03 -0.21
CA HIS A 280 -10.77 -3.40 -0.57
C HIS A 280 -11.41 -4.21 0.57
N LYS A 281 -11.23 -3.83 1.84
CA LYS A 281 -11.57 -4.62 3.03
C LYS A 281 -13.01 -5.16 3.06
N ASP A 282 -13.98 -4.37 2.55
CA ASP A 282 -15.40 -4.73 2.59
C ASP A 282 -15.76 -5.75 1.49
N ALA A 283 -15.10 -5.67 0.34
CA ALA A 283 -15.34 -6.56 -0.79
C ALA A 283 -14.47 -7.82 -0.76
N ILE A 284 -13.30 -7.74 -0.13
CA ILE A 284 -12.28 -8.80 -0.09
C ILE A 284 -11.89 -9.07 1.36
N PRO A 285 -12.57 -10.00 2.05
CA PRO A 285 -12.33 -10.27 3.47
C PRO A 285 -10.93 -10.82 3.78
N PHE A 286 -10.22 -11.33 2.76
CA PHE A 286 -8.93 -11.98 2.96
C PHE A 286 -7.83 -11.27 2.14
N LEU A 287 -7.38 -10.12 2.66
CA LEU A 287 -6.28 -9.35 2.09
C LEU A 287 -4.92 -9.85 2.60
N LEU A 288 -3.96 -9.96 1.69
CA LEU A 288 -2.61 -10.44 1.96
C LEU A 288 -1.56 -9.38 1.62
N ASP A 289 -0.51 -9.34 2.42
CA ASP A 289 0.68 -8.53 2.19
C ASP A 289 1.55 -9.11 1.06
N GLU A 290 2.22 -8.25 0.31
CA GLU A 290 3.29 -8.62 -0.60
C GLU A 290 4.63 -8.57 0.13
N SER A 291 5.01 -9.68 0.75
CA SER A 291 6.26 -9.82 1.45
C SER A 291 7.29 -10.57 0.60
N ASP A 292 8.16 -9.80 -0.01
CA ASP A 292 9.10 -10.26 -1.02
C ASP A 292 10.48 -9.66 -0.77
N SER A 293 11.52 -10.36 -1.17
CA SER A 293 12.92 -9.94 -1.08
C SER A 293 13.60 -9.87 -2.46
N CYS A 294 12.84 -9.49 -3.50
CA CYS A 294 13.41 -9.32 -4.85
C CYS A 294 14.65 -8.40 -4.81
N PRO A 295 15.76 -8.79 -5.43
CA PRO A 295 16.04 -9.95 -6.26
C PRO A 295 16.36 -11.25 -5.51
N HIS A 296 15.73 -11.53 -4.41
CA HIS A 296 15.74 -12.79 -3.66
C HIS A 296 17.11 -13.14 -3.05
N HIS A 297 17.69 -12.18 -2.34
CA HIS A 297 18.92 -12.35 -1.55
C HIS A 297 18.93 -11.43 -0.32
N LEU A 298 19.82 -11.70 0.62
CA LEU A 298 19.86 -11.01 1.92
C LEU A 298 20.25 -9.54 1.87
N TYR A 299 20.95 -9.11 0.83
CA TYR A 299 21.40 -7.71 0.74
C TYR A 299 20.26 -6.72 0.46
N SER A 300 19.10 -7.20 0.01
CA SER A 300 17.96 -6.33 -0.29
C SER A 300 17.07 -6.06 0.90
N LYS A 301 16.93 -7.03 1.82
CA LYS A 301 16.03 -6.91 2.97
C LYS A 301 16.52 -7.69 4.18
N SER A 302 16.51 -7.03 5.35
CA SER A 302 16.79 -7.69 6.62
C SER A 302 15.57 -8.49 7.12
N SER A 303 15.83 -9.48 7.98
CA SER A 303 14.74 -10.20 8.67
C SER A 303 13.98 -9.30 9.65
N LYS A 304 14.65 -8.27 10.20
CA LYS A 304 14.03 -7.26 11.05
C LYS A 304 13.04 -6.42 10.25
N GLY A 305 13.43 -5.89 9.09
CA GLY A 305 12.54 -5.13 8.22
C GLY A 305 11.36 -5.94 7.67
N MET A 306 11.58 -7.24 7.39
CA MET A 306 10.50 -8.16 7.07
C MET A 306 9.47 -8.22 8.22
N HIS A 307 9.93 -8.43 9.46
CA HIS A 307 9.08 -8.52 10.64
C HIS A 307 8.31 -7.22 10.88
N THR A 308 9.00 -6.07 10.84
CA THR A 308 8.39 -4.74 11.02
C THR A 308 7.27 -4.52 10.01
N LYS A 309 7.51 -4.84 8.73
CA LYS A 309 6.49 -4.73 7.69
C LYS A 309 5.31 -5.67 7.92
N LEU A 310 5.54 -6.93 8.25
CA LEU A 310 4.47 -7.90 8.54
C LEU A 310 3.60 -7.43 9.72
N TYR A 311 4.21 -6.95 10.80
CA TYR A 311 3.46 -6.42 11.95
C TYR A 311 2.61 -5.21 11.56
N ALA A 312 3.19 -4.23 10.84
CA ALA A 312 2.46 -3.08 10.37
C ALA A 312 1.30 -3.47 9.42
N SER A 313 1.56 -4.38 8.49
CA SER A 313 0.55 -4.86 7.54
C SER A 313 -0.61 -5.58 8.25
N MET A 314 -0.33 -6.40 9.27
CA MET A 314 -1.38 -7.00 10.09
C MET A 314 -2.12 -5.97 10.92
N PHE A 315 -1.40 -4.99 11.49
CA PHE A 315 -2.01 -3.92 12.28
C PHE A 315 -3.02 -3.09 11.49
N ILE A 316 -2.78 -2.85 10.20
CA ILE A 316 -3.74 -2.15 9.33
C ILE A 316 -4.88 -3.03 8.81
N GLY A 317 -4.84 -4.36 9.02
CA GLY A 317 -5.94 -5.26 8.72
C GLY A 317 -5.67 -6.36 7.70
N LEU A 318 -4.43 -6.54 7.24
CA LEU A 318 -4.08 -7.67 6.37
C LEU A 318 -4.06 -8.98 7.16
N ARG A 319 -4.57 -10.06 6.54
CA ARG A 319 -4.75 -11.36 7.18
C ARG A 319 -3.66 -12.38 6.83
N GLY A 320 -2.47 -11.91 6.55
CA GLY A 320 -1.33 -12.73 6.20
C GLY A 320 -0.48 -12.15 5.08
N ALA A 321 0.28 -12.99 4.42
CA ALA A 321 1.18 -12.56 3.35
C ALA A 321 1.44 -13.65 2.31
N LYS A 322 1.76 -13.23 1.09
CA LYS A 322 2.52 -14.01 0.12
C LYS A 322 4.01 -13.79 0.42
N LEU A 323 4.70 -14.81 0.89
CA LEU A 323 6.11 -14.76 1.30
C LEU A 323 7.01 -15.29 0.19
N TRP A 324 7.92 -14.46 -0.32
CA TRP A 324 8.93 -14.87 -1.29
C TRP A 324 10.33 -14.49 -0.81
N TYR A 325 10.89 -15.32 0.09
CA TYR A 325 12.20 -15.09 0.72
C TYR A 325 13.27 -16.12 0.29
N VAL A 326 13.02 -16.80 -0.80
CA VAL A 326 13.88 -17.87 -1.29
C VAL A 326 14.98 -17.31 -2.18
N ASN A 327 16.20 -17.84 -2.05
CA ASN A 327 17.26 -17.58 -3.01
C ASN A 327 17.03 -18.45 -4.26
N THR A 328 16.42 -17.90 -5.29
CA THR A 328 16.06 -18.61 -6.53
C THR A 328 17.27 -19.09 -7.36
N ARG A 329 18.49 -18.73 -6.98
CA ARG A 329 19.73 -19.19 -7.64
C ARG A 329 20.29 -20.50 -7.08
N LYS A 330 19.66 -21.05 -6.03
CA LYS A 330 20.05 -22.33 -5.41
C LYS A 330 18.89 -23.31 -5.55
N ALA A 331 19.24 -24.59 -5.69
CA ALA A 331 18.25 -25.67 -5.63
C ALA A 331 17.66 -25.80 -4.23
N GLY A 332 16.47 -26.37 -4.13
CA GLY A 332 15.76 -26.54 -2.87
C GLY A 332 14.96 -25.32 -2.44
N PHE A 333 14.81 -25.12 -1.13
CA PHE A 333 14.13 -23.97 -0.51
C PHE A 333 15.12 -23.20 0.40
N PRO A 334 16.13 -22.57 -0.15
CA PRO A 334 17.19 -21.93 0.62
C PRO A 334 16.71 -20.59 1.22
N VAL A 335 15.81 -20.66 2.20
CA VAL A 335 15.44 -19.51 3.02
C VAL A 335 16.56 -19.23 4.01
N HIS A 336 16.96 -17.97 4.12
CA HIS A 336 18.01 -17.65 5.08
C HIS A 336 17.51 -17.85 6.51
N LYS A 337 18.39 -18.45 7.33
CA LYS A 337 18.11 -18.79 8.73
C LYS A 337 17.55 -17.64 9.59
N ASN A 338 17.90 -16.39 9.27
CA ASN A 338 17.40 -15.23 10.02
C ASN A 338 15.90 -14.99 9.74
N TYR A 339 15.42 -15.19 8.49
CA TYR A 339 13.99 -15.11 8.19
C TYR A 339 13.22 -16.23 8.89
N THR A 340 13.71 -17.47 8.81
CA THR A 340 13.12 -18.62 9.50
C THR A 340 13.04 -18.39 11.00
N LYS A 341 14.13 -17.93 11.62
CA LYS A 341 14.18 -17.61 13.06
C LYS A 341 13.14 -16.57 13.47
N VAL A 342 13.00 -15.49 12.69
CA VAL A 342 12.06 -14.40 13.00
C VAL A 342 10.62 -14.88 12.82
N LEU A 343 10.30 -15.55 11.71
CA LEU A 343 8.95 -16.07 11.46
C LEU A 343 8.51 -17.06 12.53
N GLY A 344 9.41 -17.98 12.94
CA GLY A 344 9.12 -18.92 14.03
C GLY A 344 8.94 -18.24 15.38
N LYS A 345 9.82 -17.27 15.71
CA LYS A 345 9.76 -16.52 16.97
C LYS A 345 8.42 -15.79 17.15
N TYR A 346 7.90 -15.16 16.10
CA TYR A 346 6.73 -14.28 16.19
C TYR A 346 5.43 -14.93 15.69
N GLN A 347 5.40 -16.20 15.37
CA GLN A 347 4.22 -16.88 14.82
C GLN A 347 2.97 -16.68 15.68
N HIS A 348 3.07 -16.86 17.00
CA HIS A 348 1.93 -16.72 17.91
C HIS A 348 1.48 -15.26 18.04
N SER A 349 2.41 -14.31 18.04
CA SER A 349 2.05 -12.90 18.10
C SER A 349 1.33 -12.43 16.83
N TYR A 350 1.69 -12.95 15.64
CA TYR A 350 0.95 -12.68 14.41
C TYR A 350 -0.51 -13.17 14.51
N GLN A 351 -0.73 -14.35 15.08
CA GLN A 351 -2.08 -14.90 15.28
C GLN A 351 -2.92 -14.06 16.23
N VAL A 352 -2.33 -13.65 17.36
CA VAL A 352 -3.00 -12.82 18.35
C VAL A 352 -3.32 -11.44 17.77
N LEU A 353 -2.35 -10.78 17.16
CA LEU A 353 -2.55 -9.46 16.57
C LEU A 353 -3.69 -9.48 15.54
N THR A 354 -3.64 -10.39 14.57
CA THR A 354 -4.70 -10.49 13.55
C THR A 354 -6.07 -10.86 14.12
N GLY A 355 -6.12 -11.54 15.26
CA GLY A 355 -7.36 -11.82 16.00
C GLY A 355 -7.95 -10.61 16.73
N GLU A 356 -7.13 -9.61 17.08
CA GLU A 356 -7.58 -8.37 17.71
C GLU A 356 -8.13 -7.35 16.69
N ILE A 357 -7.59 -7.33 15.48
CA ILE A 357 -7.92 -6.32 14.46
C ILE A 357 -9.42 -6.17 14.17
N PRO A 358 -10.21 -7.25 13.96
CA PRO A 358 -11.64 -7.14 13.69
C PRO A 358 -12.48 -6.54 14.85
N LYS A 359 -11.91 -6.46 16.05
CA LYS A 359 -12.56 -5.91 17.25
C LYS A 359 -12.35 -4.40 17.38
N THR A 360 -11.58 -3.80 16.47
CA THR A 360 -11.06 -2.43 16.59
C THR A 360 -11.26 -1.65 15.29
N ARG A 361 -11.27 -0.33 15.38
CA ARG A 361 -11.20 0.57 14.22
C ARG A 361 -9.87 1.36 14.22
N MET A 362 -9.35 1.70 13.04
CA MET A 362 -8.22 2.64 12.92
C MET A 362 -8.64 4.02 13.41
N THR A 363 -7.72 4.71 14.09
CA THR A 363 -7.89 6.09 14.59
C THR A 363 -6.63 6.92 14.34
N GLY A 364 -6.68 8.22 14.63
CA GLY A 364 -5.59 9.16 14.41
C GLY A 364 -5.91 10.17 13.30
N ILE A 365 -4.94 11.00 12.95
CA ILE A 365 -5.10 12.01 11.91
C ILE A 365 -5.45 11.34 10.57
N VAL A 366 -6.51 11.81 9.93
CA VAL A 366 -7.00 11.25 8.66
C VAL A 366 -6.25 11.87 7.49
N VAL A 367 -5.49 11.06 6.78
CA VAL A 367 -4.97 11.37 5.45
C VAL A 367 -6.03 10.91 4.45
N PRO A 368 -6.74 11.83 3.78
CA PRO A 368 -7.83 11.44 2.91
C PRO A 368 -7.32 10.80 1.63
N ALA A 369 -7.90 9.65 1.27
CA ALA A 369 -7.69 8.99 -0.02
C ALA A 369 -8.88 9.25 -0.95
N SER A 370 -8.61 9.40 -2.25
CA SER A 370 -9.64 9.67 -3.25
C SER A 370 -9.87 8.49 -4.17
N LYS A 371 -11.12 8.31 -4.59
CA LYS A 371 -11.52 7.38 -5.66
C LYS A 371 -11.24 7.92 -7.05
N TYR A 372 -10.93 9.20 -7.16
CA TYR A 372 -10.51 9.84 -8.40
C TYR A 372 -9.00 9.76 -8.53
N PHE A 373 -8.54 9.28 -9.67
CA PHE A 373 -7.13 9.13 -9.95
C PHE A 373 -6.68 10.23 -10.89
N PRO A 374 -5.56 10.91 -10.64
CA PRO A 374 -5.05 11.91 -11.55
C PRO A 374 -4.75 11.27 -12.91
N LYS A 375 -5.01 12.02 -13.94
CA LYS A 375 -4.72 11.64 -15.32
C LYS A 375 -3.22 11.65 -15.55
N TRP A 376 -2.59 10.50 -15.37
CA TRP A 376 -1.17 10.35 -15.70
C TRP A 376 -0.89 8.99 -16.34
N HIS A 377 0.11 8.94 -17.25
CA HIS A 377 0.33 7.73 -17.96
C HIS A 377 1.63 7.67 -18.77
N SER A 378 2.17 6.48 -18.93
CA SER A 378 3.30 6.20 -19.80
C SER A 378 2.86 5.96 -21.24
N GLY A 379 2.74 7.00 -22.05
CA GLY A 379 2.43 6.91 -23.48
C GLY A 379 1.10 7.53 -23.90
N HIS A 380 0.15 7.76 -22.98
CA HIS A 380 -1.07 8.56 -23.27
C HIS A 380 -1.32 9.56 -22.13
N PRO A 381 -1.26 10.88 -22.40
CA PRO A 381 -1.31 11.93 -21.37
C PRO A 381 -2.61 11.97 -20.57
N ASP A 382 -3.68 11.34 -21.07
CA ASP A 382 -5.00 11.37 -20.46
C ASP A 382 -5.39 10.10 -19.69
N VAL A 383 -4.51 9.09 -19.63
CA VAL A 383 -4.80 7.87 -18.89
C VAL A 383 -4.42 8.02 -17.42
N ALA A 384 -5.37 7.77 -16.56
CA ALA A 384 -5.13 7.72 -15.14
C ALA A 384 -4.21 6.56 -14.75
N ARG A 385 -3.11 6.86 -14.11
CA ARG A 385 -2.38 5.88 -13.31
C ARG A 385 -3.14 5.69 -12.02
N GLU A 386 -3.55 4.47 -11.76
CA GLU A 386 -4.34 4.15 -10.57
C GLU A 386 -3.44 3.94 -9.35
N TYR A 387 -2.67 4.97 -8.97
CA TYR A 387 -2.01 5.01 -7.68
C TYR A 387 -2.79 5.90 -6.73
N PHE A 388 -3.00 5.44 -5.50
CA PHE A 388 -3.63 6.24 -4.45
C PHE A 388 -2.73 7.39 -3.98
N THR A 389 -1.42 7.26 -4.15
CA THR A 389 -0.42 8.16 -3.60
C THR A 389 0.71 8.41 -4.59
N GLU A 390 0.40 8.98 -5.76
CA GLU A 390 1.46 9.43 -6.68
C GLU A 390 2.21 10.64 -6.15
N GLU A 391 1.55 11.45 -5.36
CA GLU A 391 2.22 12.49 -4.59
C GLU A 391 2.43 12.07 -3.16
N PRO A 392 3.58 12.46 -2.61
CA PRO A 392 3.80 12.34 -1.19
C PRO A 392 2.66 13.01 -0.42
N THR A 393 2.07 12.27 0.50
CA THR A 393 1.06 12.80 1.40
C THR A 393 1.72 13.29 2.69
N ILE A 394 1.03 14.10 3.48
CA ILE A 394 1.50 14.46 4.82
C ILE A 394 1.73 13.21 5.69
N GLY A 395 0.99 12.12 5.44
CA GLY A 395 1.20 10.83 6.09
C GLY A 395 2.57 10.24 5.80
N SER A 396 2.99 10.23 4.53
CA SER A 396 4.27 9.68 4.12
C SER A 396 5.47 10.58 4.39
N LYS A 397 5.26 11.91 4.48
CA LYS A 397 6.34 12.89 4.61
C LYS A 397 6.53 13.42 6.02
N TYR A 398 5.48 13.48 6.82
CA TYR A 398 5.54 14.04 8.15
C TYR A 398 4.94 13.14 9.23
N LEU A 399 3.64 12.81 9.18
CA LEU A 399 2.97 12.07 10.26
C LEU A 399 3.62 10.70 10.52
N GLY A 400 4.02 10.00 9.45
CA GLY A 400 4.72 8.72 9.55
C GLY A 400 6.11 8.78 10.20
N HIS A 401 6.61 9.99 10.50
CA HIS A 401 7.93 10.21 11.11
C HIS A 401 7.86 10.95 12.45
N SER A 402 6.68 11.46 12.81
CA SER A 402 6.55 12.43 13.92
C SER A 402 6.02 11.86 15.23
N GLY A 403 5.75 10.56 15.29
CA GLY A 403 5.12 9.96 16.45
C GLY A 403 3.63 10.28 16.62
N ILE A 404 3.01 10.99 15.65
CA ILE A 404 1.58 11.30 15.64
C ILE A 404 0.84 10.18 14.92
N PRO A 405 -0.11 9.48 15.57
CA PRO A 405 -0.89 8.43 14.91
C PRO A 405 -1.71 8.97 13.76
N PHE A 406 -1.73 8.23 12.67
CA PHE A 406 -2.48 8.58 11.47
C PHE A 406 -3.07 7.34 10.78
N GLN A 407 -4.00 7.59 9.88
CA GLN A 407 -4.62 6.59 9.01
C GLN A 407 -4.84 7.18 7.63
N CYS A 408 -4.88 6.31 6.61
CA CYS A 408 -5.26 6.71 5.26
C CYS A 408 -6.57 5.99 4.89
N THR A 409 -7.62 6.75 4.55
CA THR A 409 -8.97 6.20 4.32
C THR A 409 -9.73 6.96 3.24
N PHE A 410 -10.67 6.26 2.58
CA PHE A 410 -11.65 6.82 1.64
C PHE A 410 -12.93 7.34 2.32
N ASP A 411 -13.05 7.09 3.62
CA ASP A 411 -14.20 7.55 4.41
C ASP A 411 -13.98 9.01 4.82
N LEU A 412 -14.78 9.89 4.21
CA LEU A 412 -14.78 11.33 4.51
C LEU A 412 -15.89 11.73 5.52
N ASP A 413 -16.59 10.76 6.13
CA ASP A 413 -17.64 10.96 7.14
C ASP A 413 -17.12 10.74 8.58
N ARG A 414 -15.90 11.18 8.87
CA ARG A 414 -15.24 10.98 10.15
C ARG A 414 -15.14 12.27 10.94
N ASP A 415 -15.20 12.16 12.27
CA ASP A 415 -15.10 13.32 13.18
C ASP A 415 -13.63 13.62 13.57
N GLU A 416 -12.68 12.81 13.14
CA GLU A 416 -11.26 13.03 13.36
C GLU A 416 -10.74 14.24 12.55
N VAL A 417 -9.53 14.70 12.86
CA VAL A 417 -8.87 15.76 12.11
C VAL A 417 -8.36 15.24 10.77
N TYR A 418 -8.74 15.89 9.68
CA TYR A 418 -8.20 15.64 8.35
C TYR A 418 -6.92 16.43 8.10
N ALA A 419 -6.01 15.85 7.33
CA ALA A 419 -4.80 16.52 6.89
C ALA A 419 -4.62 16.35 5.37
N LEU A 420 -4.90 17.42 4.61
CA LEU A 420 -4.80 17.47 3.17
C LEU A 420 -3.58 18.30 2.76
N ALA A 421 -2.66 17.69 2.04
CA ALA A 421 -1.42 18.34 1.63
C ALA A 421 -1.08 18.06 0.17
N GLY A 422 -0.49 19.05 -0.51
CA GLY A 422 -0.09 18.96 -1.91
C GLY A 422 -1.19 19.34 -2.91
N GLU A 423 -0.81 20.10 -3.93
CA GLU A 423 -1.70 20.58 -5.00
C GLU A 423 -2.42 19.43 -5.72
N ARG A 424 -1.66 18.40 -6.14
CA ARG A 424 -2.23 17.27 -6.87
C ARG A 424 -3.16 16.43 -6.02
N ASN A 425 -2.96 16.37 -4.71
CA ASN A 425 -3.89 15.68 -3.82
C ASN A 425 -5.26 16.40 -3.81
N VAL A 426 -5.29 17.73 -3.82
CA VAL A 426 -6.54 18.50 -3.94
C VAL A 426 -7.26 18.21 -5.26
N SER A 427 -6.54 18.06 -6.36
CA SER A 427 -7.12 17.79 -7.69
C SER A 427 -7.85 16.44 -7.79
N ARG A 428 -7.61 15.53 -6.85
CA ARG A 428 -8.24 14.20 -6.78
C ARG A 428 -9.64 14.21 -6.17
N PHE A 429 -10.06 15.30 -5.55
CA PHE A 429 -11.35 15.39 -4.85
C PHE A 429 -12.35 16.23 -5.65
N THR A 430 -13.60 15.83 -5.60
CA THR A 430 -14.71 16.66 -6.11
C THR A 430 -14.90 17.87 -5.22
N ASP A 431 -15.63 18.88 -5.71
CA ASP A 431 -15.98 20.05 -4.89
C ASP A 431 -16.81 19.67 -3.66
N ASP A 432 -17.65 18.64 -3.78
CA ASP A 432 -18.44 18.16 -2.66
C ASP A 432 -17.57 17.45 -1.61
N ASP A 433 -16.60 16.63 -2.03
CA ASP A 433 -15.62 16.03 -1.12
C ASP A 433 -14.81 17.10 -0.37
N LEU A 434 -14.37 18.14 -1.09
CA LEU A 434 -13.63 19.25 -0.49
C LEU A 434 -14.49 20.07 0.49
N LYS A 435 -15.75 20.37 0.15
CA LYS A 435 -16.68 21.04 1.06
C LYS A 435 -16.94 20.23 2.31
N LYS A 436 -17.05 18.89 2.17
CA LYS A 436 -17.20 17.97 3.28
C LYS A 436 -16.01 18.04 4.24
N MET A 437 -14.78 17.98 3.75
CA MET A 437 -13.59 18.16 4.57
C MET A 437 -13.51 19.56 5.19
N LEU A 438 -13.84 20.61 4.41
CA LEU A 438 -13.86 22.00 4.87
C LEU A 438 -14.95 22.29 5.91
N SER A 439 -15.99 21.47 6.01
CA SER A 439 -17.02 21.56 7.06
C SER A 439 -16.61 20.86 8.37
N GLY A 440 -15.52 20.13 8.36
CA GLY A 440 -14.95 19.41 9.52
C GLY A 440 -13.75 20.10 10.15
N LYS A 441 -12.84 19.29 10.69
CA LYS A 441 -11.57 19.70 11.28
C LYS A 441 -10.47 19.42 10.24
N LEU A 442 -9.89 20.46 9.65
CA LEU A 442 -9.01 20.27 8.49
C LEU A 442 -7.69 21.05 8.66
N TYR A 443 -6.57 20.32 8.52
CA TYR A 443 -5.26 20.90 8.24
C TYR A 443 -4.99 20.92 6.75
N VAL A 444 -4.47 22.05 6.23
CA VAL A 444 -4.13 22.26 4.82
C VAL A 444 -2.72 22.84 4.74
N ASP A 445 -1.85 22.22 3.91
CA ASP A 445 -0.54 22.79 3.61
C ASP A 445 -0.62 23.88 2.53
N GLY A 446 0.48 24.62 2.33
CA GLY A 446 0.52 25.76 1.41
C GLY A 446 0.09 25.45 -0.03
N PRO A 447 0.68 24.45 -0.71
CA PRO A 447 0.27 24.09 -2.07
C PRO A 447 -1.17 23.61 -2.17
N ALA A 448 -1.68 22.87 -1.18
CA ALA A 448 -3.08 22.49 -1.15
C ALA A 448 -3.98 23.72 -0.95
N ALA A 449 -3.57 24.68 -0.11
CA ALA A 449 -4.30 25.94 0.08
C ALA A 449 -4.34 26.77 -1.22
N ALA A 450 -3.22 26.87 -1.95
CA ALA A 450 -3.20 27.57 -3.24
C ALA A 450 -4.15 26.90 -4.25
N ALA A 451 -4.12 25.57 -4.36
CA ALA A 451 -5.03 24.83 -5.24
C ALA A 451 -6.51 24.96 -4.84
N LEU A 452 -6.80 25.03 -3.53
CA LEU A 452 -8.16 25.33 -3.05
C LEU A 452 -8.60 26.75 -3.42
N CYS A 453 -7.71 27.75 -3.32
CA CYS A 453 -8.00 29.13 -3.74
C CYS A 453 -8.28 29.21 -5.25
N GLU A 454 -7.49 28.51 -6.09
CA GLU A 454 -7.74 28.45 -7.55
C GLU A 454 -9.12 27.83 -7.89
N ARG A 455 -9.66 27.00 -7.00
CA ARG A 455 -11.01 26.42 -7.13
C ARG A 455 -12.11 27.24 -6.47
N GLY A 456 -11.81 28.45 -5.93
CA GLY A 456 -12.78 29.35 -5.30
C GLY A 456 -13.18 28.97 -3.88
N PHE A 457 -12.32 28.24 -3.15
CA PHE A 457 -12.56 27.84 -1.76
C PHE A 457 -11.87 28.76 -0.74
N GLU A 458 -11.22 29.84 -1.13
CA GLU A 458 -10.46 30.76 -0.25
C GLU A 458 -11.29 31.30 0.91
N LYS A 459 -12.59 31.57 0.71
CA LYS A 459 -13.49 32.05 1.76
C LYS A 459 -13.68 31.07 2.92
N TYR A 460 -13.46 29.77 2.68
CA TYR A 460 -13.53 28.74 3.72
C TYR A 460 -12.20 28.52 4.45
N LEU A 461 -11.11 29.04 3.88
CA LEU A 461 -9.79 29.05 4.50
C LEU A 461 -9.56 30.29 5.37
N GLY A 462 -10.33 31.38 5.14
CA GLY A 462 -10.10 32.69 5.75
C GLY A 462 -8.83 33.39 5.26
N VAL A 463 -8.16 32.78 4.27
CA VAL A 463 -6.93 33.30 3.65
C VAL A 463 -6.96 33.09 2.14
N ARG A 464 -6.24 33.97 1.43
CA ARG A 464 -5.81 33.74 0.06
C ARG A 464 -4.37 33.23 0.09
N ALA A 465 -4.10 32.14 -0.60
CA ALA A 465 -2.79 31.54 -0.76
C ALA A 465 -2.34 31.67 -2.21
N GLU A 466 -1.26 32.41 -2.45
CA GLU A 466 -0.78 32.72 -3.80
C GLU A 466 0.68 32.33 -3.96
N MET A 467 1.00 31.56 -4.99
CA MET A 467 2.37 31.19 -5.35
C MET A 467 3.09 32.40 -5.96
N VAL A 468 3.60 33.28 -5.13
CA VAL A 468 4.34 34.49 -5.53
C VAL A 468 5.76 34.43 -5.01
N ASP A 469 6.69 35.05 -5.74
CA ASP A 469 8.07 35.16 -5.27
C ASP A 469 8.16 36.22 -4.17
N PHE A 470 8.44 35.79 -2.94
CA PHE A 470 8.69 36.65 -1.80
C PHE A 470 9.76 36.04 -0.90
N ARG A 471 10.43 36.89 -0.14
CA ARG A 471 11.55 36.47 0.70
C ARG A 471 11.14 36.34 2.14
N TYR A 472 11.52 35.23 2.77
CA TYR A 472 11.48 34.99 4.21
C TYR A 472 12.56 33.97 4.56
N ASN A 473 13.06 34.00 5.79
CA ASN A 473 14.04 33.05 6.31
C ASN A 473 13.79 32.70 7.77
N ARG A 474 12.70 33.18 8.34
CA ARG A 474 12.29 32.94 9.72
C ARG A 474 10.79 32.69 9.77
N GLU A 475 10.42 31.87 10.73
CA GLU A 475 9.05 31.74 11.20
C GLU A 475 9.04 32.00 12.72
N ILE A 476 8.03 32.72 13.20
CA ILE A 476 7.87 33.12 14.59
C ILE A 476 6.50 32.65 15.05
N ASN A 477 6.45 31.90 16.14
CA ASN A 477 5.22 31.63 16.84
C ASN A 477 4.85 32.85 17.69
N LEU A 478 3.69 33.44 17.45
CA LEU A 478 3.29 34.70 18.09
C LEU A 478 3.03 34.58 19.60
N ALA A 479 2.56 33.42 20.05
CA ALA A 479 2.28 33.17 21.47
C ALA A 479 3.55 32.93 22.28
N THR A 480 4.47 32.11 21.78
CA THR A 480 5.66 31.68 22.49
C THR A 480 6.90 32.52 22.18
N GLN A 481 6.84 33.34 21.11
CA GLN A 481 7.96 34.08 20.53
C GLN A 481 9.14 33.19 20.11
N LEU A 482 8.90 31.89 20.03
CA LEU A 482 9.89 30.92 19.54
C LEU A 482 10.12 31.14 18.05
N ARG A 483 11.38 31.21 17.64
CA ARG A 483 11.81 31.53 16.30
C ARG A 483 12.45 30.31 15.65
N TYR A 484 12.13 30.12 14.38
CA TYR A 484 12.64 29.03 13.59
C TYR A 484 13.30 29.53 12.30
N GLY A 485 14.53 29.08 12.04
CA GLY A 485 15.25 29.42 10.81
C GLY A 485 14.83 28.53 9.64
N ILE A 486 14.56 29.11 8.49
CA ILE A 486 14.17 28.42 7.27
C ILE A 486 15.26 28.57 6.22
N SER A 487 15.80 27.48 5.73
CA SER A 487 16.91 27.50 4.77
C SER A 487 16.48 27.67 3.31
N LYS A 488 15.21 27.37 3.00
CA LYS A 488 14.65 27.51 1.64
C LYS A 488 13.19 27.95 1.68
N SER A 489 12.88 28.99 0.93
CA SER A 489 11.53 29.54 0.76
C SER A 489 10.83 29.10 -0.53
N ALA A 490 11.48 28.33 -1.41
CA ALA A 490 10.91 27.94 -2.68
C ALA A 490 9.70 27.01 -2.51
N GLY A 491 8.63 27.27 -3.25
CA GLY A 491 7.42 26.47 -3.25
C GLY A 491 6.45 26.72 -2.09
N VAL A 492 6.61 27.82 -1.35
CA VAL A 492 5.73 28.23 -0.27
C VAL A 492 4.86 29.41 -0.74
N PRO A 493 3.52 29.32 -0.67
CA PRO A 493 2.65 30.43 -1.04
C PRO A 493 2.70 31.54 0.02
N LYS A 494 2.48 32.78 -0.42
CA LYS A 494 2.19 33.89 0.46
C LYS A 494 0.72 33.82 0.91
N LEU A 495 0.49 33.82 2.22
CA LEU A 495 -0.85 33.92 2.78
C LEU A 495 -1.24 35.38 2.99
N THR A 496 -2.48 35.71 2.63
CA THR A 496 -3.11 37.03 2.89
C THR A 496 -4.44 36.77 3.58
N LEU A 497 -4.68 37.44 4.72
CA LEU A 497 -5.95 37.29 5.47
C LEU A 497 -7.09 37.88 4.66
N LEU A 498 -8.23 37.19 4.60
CA LEU A 498 -9.48 37.61 3.98
C LEU A 498 -10.55 38.01 5.00
N ASP A 499 -10.40 37.57 6.26
CA ASP A 499 -11.35 37.81 7.34
C ASP A 499 -10.57 38.15 8.62
N ASP A 500 -11.03 39.14 9.36
CA ASP A 500 -10.44 39.59 10.63
C ASP A 500 -10.60 38.58 11.78
N LYS A 501 -11.49 37.63 11.62
CA LYS A 501 -11.67 36.49 12.54
C LYS A 501 -10.63 35.38 12.36
N ALA A 502 -9.81 35.46 11.30
CA ALA A 502 -8.74 34.50 11.07
C ALA A 502 -7.62 34.70 12.10
N GLU A 503 -7.33 33.67 12.87
CA GLU A 503 -6.35 33.70 13.95
C GLU A 503 -4.97 33.30 13.44
N VAL A 504 -4.00 34.21 13.47
CA VAL A 504 -2.62 33.95 13.08
C VAL A 504 -1.86 33.34 14.26
N MET A 505 -1.35 32.11 14.06
CA MET A 505 -0.50 31.42 15.03
C MET A 505 0.98 31.74 14.84
N THR A 506 1.43 31.75 13.57
CA THR A 506 2.82 32.05 13.23
C THR A 506 2.92 33.08 12.13
N GLU A 507 4.02 33.83 12.10
CA GLU A 507 4.37 34.76 11.04
C GLU A 507 5.68 34.35 10.35
N LEU A 508 5.69 34.51 9.03
CA LEU A 508 6.91 34.45 8.23
C LEU A 508 7.59 35.82 8.21
N GLY A 509 8.88 35.81 8.40
CA GLY A 509 9.65 37.04 8.42
C GLY A 509 10.99 36.92 7.73
N TYR A 510 11.60 38.08 7.45
CA TYR A 510 12.95 38.20 6.94
C TYR A 510 13.83 38.89 7.94
N GLY A 511 14.99 38.33 8.23
CA GLY A 511 15.92 38.92 9.21
C GLY A 511 17.37 38.51 8.96
N ALA A 512 18.29 39.27 9.57
CA ALA A 512 19.71 38.95 9.54
C ALA A 512 20.02 37.62 10.24
N TYR A 513 21.16 37.03 9.94
CA TYR A 513 21.57 35.73 10.48
C TYR A 513 21.65 35.74 12.03
N ASN A 514 21.97 36.85 12.64
CA ASN A 514 22.04 37.01 14.09
C ASN A 514 20.67 37.13 14.77
N GLY A 515 19.59 37.19 14.02
CA GLY A 515 18.22 37.05 14.54
C GLY A 515 17.65 38.22 15.32
N ALA A 516 18.35 39.38 15.40
CA ALA A 516 17.93 40.49 16.24
C ALA A 516 16.68 41.22 15.72
N ASP A 517 16.63 41.50 14.42
CA ASP A 517 15.52 42.22 13.80
C ASP A 517 14.89 41.36 12.70
N ILE A 518 13.62 41.04 12.91
CA ILE A 518 12.82 40.28 11.93
C ILE A 518 11.69 41.15 11.44
N GLU A 519 11.70 41.42 10.15
CA GLU A 519 10.60 42.10 9.48
C GLU A 519 9.50 41.07 9.14
N PRO A 520 8.27 41.19 9.68
CA PRO A 520 7.16 40.34 9.29
C PRO A 520 6.80 40.53 7.82
N VAL A 521 6.55 39.43 7.12
CA VAL A 521 6.27 39.45 5.67
C VAL A 521 4.89 38.93 5.35
N ALA A 522 4.47 37.84 5.99
CA ALA A 522 3.18 37.20 5.77
C ALA A 522 2.80 36.27 6.94
N PRO A 523 1.52 35.95 7.13
CA PRO A 523 1.10 34.86 8.00
C PRO A 523 1.75 33.53 7.60
N GLY A 524 2.18 32.73 8.56
CA GLY A 524 2.75 31.41 8.34
C GLY A 524 1.74 30.30 8.56
N THR A 525 1.00 30.36 9.66
CA THR A 525 -0.04 29.41 10.04
C THR A 525 -1.26 30.15 10.56
N VAL A 526 -2.43 29.84 10.02
CA VAL A 526 -3.68 30.55 10.28
C VAL A 526 -4.80 29.57 10.61
N PHE A 527 -5.57 29.85 11.67
CA PHE A 527 -6.80 29.12 12.00
C PHE A 527 -8.03 29.95 11.62
N TYR A 528 -9.04 29.27 11.11
CA TYR A 528 -10.29 29.93 10.71
C TYR A 528 -11.51 29.03 10.95
N ARG A 529 -12.56 29.61 11.54
CA ARG A 529 -13.89 28.98 11.60
C ARG A 529 -14.75 29.52 10.49
N ASN A 530 -15.08 28.66 9.54
CA ASN A 530 -15.78 29.05 8.33
C ASN A 530 -17.30 28.93 8.43
N GLU A 531 -18.01 29.49 7.44
CA GLU A 531 -19.47 29.47 7.34
C GLU A 531 -20.10 28.09 7.16
N LEU A 532 -19.32 27.05 6.81
CA LEU A 532 -19.76 25.65 6.76
C LEU A 532 -19.76 25.00 8.14
N GLY A 533 -19.33 25.71 9.18
CA GLY A 533 -19.18 25.20 10.54
C GLY A 533 -17.83 24.53 10.79
N GLY A 534 -16.95 24.45 9.79
CA GLY A 534 -15.67 23.81 9.89
C GLY A 534 -14.61 24.66 10.61
N TYR A 535 -13.59 23.98 11.15
CA TYR A 535 -12.42 24.60 11.75
C TYR A 535 -11.17 24.21 10.94
N VAL A 536 -10.59 25.16 10.25
CA VAL A 536 -9.51 24.93 9.29
C VAL A 536 -8.23 25.57 9.79
N CYS A 537 -7.12 24.85 9.67
CA CYS A 537 -5.76 25.38 9.86
C CYS A 537 -5.06 25.38 8.50
N THR A 538 -4.66 26.53 8.02
CA THR A 538 -3.86 26.70 6.80
C THR A 538 -2.42 27.02 7.19
N SER A 539 -1.47 26.18 6.78
CA SER A 539 -0.04 26.43 6.94
C SER A 539 0.59 26.76 5.60
N ALA A 540 1.36 27.83 5.50
CA ALA A 540 2.07 28.19 4.29
C ALA A 540 3.11 27.13 3.84
N PHE A 541 3.55 26.28 4.76
CA PHE A 541 4.61 25.29 4.49
C PHE A 541 4.15 24.18 3.54
N HIS A 542 5.13 23.68 2.80
CA HIS A 542 5.00 22.53 1.92
C HIS A 542 5.51 21.28 2.63
N GLN A 543 4.79 20.15 2.50
CA GLN A 543 5.21 18.87 3.07
C GLN A 543 6.57 18.36 2.53
N ASP A 544 6.99 18.81 1.34
CA ASP A 544 8.25 18.42 0.69
C ASP A 544 9.44 19.33 1.01
N VAL A 545 9.30 20.30 1.91
CA VAL A 545 10.41 21.20 2.30
C VAL A 545 11.48 20.47 3.14
N GLY A 546 11.52 19.16 3.06
CA GLY A 546 12.56 18.30 3.63
C GLY A 546 12.71 18.45 5.14
N TYR A 547 13.96 18.54 5.61
CA TYR A 547 14.26 18.64 7.05
C TYR A 547 13.74 19.91 7.72
N ALA A 548 13.21 20.88 7.01
CA ALA A 548 12.52 22.00 7.63
C ALA A 548 11.25 21.59 8.40
N LEU A 549 10.68 20.42 8.11
CA LEU A 549 9.58 19.83 8.88
C LEU A 549 10.06 19.12 10.17
N PHE A 550 11.28 18.56 10.16
CA PHE A 550 11.83 17.77 11.26
C PHE A 550 12.67 18.63 12.21
N HIS A 551 12.06 19.64 12.77
CA HIS A 551 12.65 20.50 13.78
C HIS A 551 11.83 20.46 15.06
N GLU A 552 12.47 20.43 16.23
CA GLU A 552 11.79 20.30 17.53
C GLU A 552 10.66 21.33 17.71
N ALA A 553 10.92 22.61 17.38
CA ALA A 553 9.92 23.65 17.48
C ALA A 553 8.73 23.38 16.56
N ARG A 554 8.98 22.91 15.33
CA ARG A 554 7.91 22.61 14.38
C ARG A 554 7.09 21.41 14.81
N ASN A 555 7.71 20.37 15.35
CA ASN A 555 6.98 19.24 15.92
C ASN A 555 6.03 19.68 17.03
N LYS A 556 6.48 20.55 17.93
CA LYS A 556 5.62 21.14 18.96
C LYS A 556 4.46 21.92 18.36
N TRP A 557 4.71 22.73 17.34
CA TRP A 557 3.63 23.49 16.67
C TRP A 557 2.63 22.60 15.95
N TYR A 558 3.05 21.53 15.29
CA TYR A 558 2.13 20.57 14.69
C TYR A 558 1.28 19.86 15.74
N LEU A 559 1.84 19.51 16.89
CA LEU A 559 1.07 18.97 18.01
C LEU A 559 0.02 19.98 18.52
N GLU A 560 0.41 21.24 18.71
CA GLU A 560 -0.51 22.31 19.09
C GLU A 560 -1.61 22.52 18.03
N ILE A 561 -1.26 22.47 16.74
CA ILE A 561 -2.20 22.56 15.61
C ILE A 561 -3.23 21.42 15.67
N PHE A 562 -2.76 20.18 15.77
CA PHE A 562 -3.66 19.03 15.76
C PHE A 562 -4.50 18.92 17.03
N ASP A 563 -3.97 19.23 18.20
CA ASP A 563 -4.74 19.32 19.46
C ASP A 563 -5.82 20.42 19.37
N LYS A 564 -5.47 21.60 18.83
CA LYS A 564 -6.40 22.72 18.66
C LYS A 564 -7.52 22.40 17.65
N LEU A 565 -7.18 21.78 16.52
CA LEU A 565 -8.16 21.29 15.55
C LEU A 565 -9.05 20.20 16.14
N ASN A 566 -8.48 19.28 16.91
CA ASN A 566 -9.22 18.22 17.60
C ASN A 566 -10.16 18.76 18.68
N GLY A 567 -9.89 19.94 19.21
CA GLY A 567 -10.62 20.55 20.33
C GLY A 567 -10.21 20.02 21.71
N SER A 568 -9.25 19.11 21.76
CA SER A 568 -8.64 18.50 22.94
C SER A 568 -7.32 17.86 22.55
N MET A 569 -6.52 17.45 23.53
CA MET A 569 -5.32 16.65 23.28
C MET A 569 -5.65 15.39 22.48
N LEU A 570 -4.80 15.06 21.53
CA LEU A 570 -4.88 13.76 20.83
C LEU A 570 -4.76 12.61 21.84
N PRO A 571 -5.48 11.49 21.65
CA PRO A 571 -5.56 10.41 22.64
C PRO A 571 -4.20 9.88 23.10
N VAL A 572 -3.30 9.62 22.17
CA VAL A 572 -1.92 9.19 22.43
C VAL A 572 -1.00 9.64 21.30
N ILE A 573 0.20 10.08 21.64
CA ILE A 573 1.29 10.38 20.71
C ILE A 573 2.62 9.90 21.28
N CYS A 574 3.59 9.60 20.41
CA CYS A 574 4.98 9.42 20.82
C CYS A 574 5.70 10.77 20.76
N THR A 575 6.31 11.18 21.87
CA THR A 575 6.96 12.49 22.00
C THR A 575 8.48 12.43 21.87
N GLU A 576 9.03 11.31 21.42
CA GLU A 576 10.46 11.21 21.14
C GLU A 576 10.89 12.20 20.06
N GLN A 577 12.10 12.75 20.22
CA GLN A 577 12.66 13.72 19.28
C GLN A 577 13.44 13.05 18.15
N GLN A 578 12.94 11.94 17.67
CA GLN A 578 13.49 11.22 16.51
C GLN A 578 12.37 10.63 15.66
N GLU A 579 12.71 10.13 14.49
CA GLU A 579 11.73 9.61 13.54
C GLU A 579 11.10 8.31 14.05
N ILE A 580 9.86 8.40 14.48
CA ILE A 580 9.03 7.32 14.99
C ILE A 580 7.73 7.27 14.20
N MET A 581 7.37 6.11 13.70
CA MET A 581 6.04 5.88 13.12
C MET A 581 5.12 5.27 14.16
N THR A 582 3.94 5.88 14.32
CA THR A 582 2.88 5.37 15.20
C THR A 582 1.58 5.18 14.45
N MET A 583 0.81 4.17 14.86
CA MET A 583 -0.57 3.95 14.42
C MET A 583 -1.40 3.54 15.62
N THR A 584 -2.68 3.86 15.60
CA THR A 584 -3.62 3.51 16.68
C THR A 584 -4.87 2.84 16.16
N ARG A 585 -5.43 1.97 16.99
CA ARG A 585 -6.76 1.38 16.81
C ARG A 585 -7.51 1.44 18.13
N GLU A 586 -8.82 1.57 18.07
CA GLU A 586 -9.68 1.71 19.24
C GLU A 586 -10.69 0.57 19.32
N TYR A 587 -10.86 0.01 20.50
CA TYR A 587 -11.92 -0.94 20.83
C TYR A 587 -13.23 -0.21 21.19
N ALA A 588 -14.34 -0.94 21.17
CA ALA A 588 -15.65 -0.38 21.53
C ALA A 588 -15.73 0.12 23.00
N ASP A 589 -14.88 -0.39 23.89
CA ASP A 589 -14.80 0.03 25.29
C ASP A 589 -13.88 1.25 25.51
N GLY A 590 -13.27 1.79 24.45
CA GLY A 590 -12.35 2.93 24.49
C GLY A 590 -10.89 2.55 24.79
N SER A 591 -10.59 1.28 25.05
CA SER A 591 -9.21 0.82 25.10
C SER A 591 -8.58 0.88 23.71
N GLN A 592 -7.24 0.90 23.62
CA GLN A 592 -6.55 1.14 22.36
C GLN A 592 -5.47 0.11 22.08
N LEU A 593 -5.20 -0.14 20.79
CA LEU A 593 -3.93 -0.71 20.33
C LEU A 593 -3.05 0.42 19.80
N LEU A 594 -1.81 0.41 20.21
CA LEU A 594 -0.75 1.35 19.79
C LEU A 594 0.38 0.57 19.13
N TYR A 595 0.65 0.86 17.87
CA TYR A 595 1.80 0.39 17.12
C TYR A 595 2.88 1.47 17.12
N ILE A 596 4.11 1.08 17.41
CA ILE A 596 5.28 1.97 17.37
C ILE A 596 6.41 1.28 16.63
N THR A 597 7.08 1.99 15.73
CA THR A 597 8.36 1.54 15.13
C THR A 597 9.38 2.67 15.10
N ASN A 598 10.61 2.35 15.51
CA ASN A 598 11.74 3.26 15.44
C ASN A 598 12.31 3.26 14.01
N LEU A 599 12.28 4.40 13.33
CA LEU A 599 12.83 4.58 11.97
C LEU A 599 14.25 5.15 11.97
N ASN A 600 14.81 5.46 13.15
CA ASN A 600 16.14 6.01 13.31
C ASN A 600 17.19 4.91 13.52
N PHE A 601 18.45 5.26 13.29
CA PHE A 601 19.59 4.40 13.63
C PHE A 601 19.90 4.39 15.12
N ASP A 602 19.53 5.47 15.84
CA ASP A 602 19.70 5.54 17.28
C ASP A 602 18.67 4.67 17.99
N GLU A 603 19.11 4.10 19.10
CA GLU A 603 18.31 3.25 19.97
C GLU A 603 17.58 4.11 21.00
N LEU A 604 16.44 3.62 21.47
CA LEU A 604 15.69 4.20 22.57
C LEU A 604 15.78 3.26 23.78
N ASP A 605 16.35 3.74 24.89
CA ASP A 605 16.34 2.99 26.16
C ASP A 605 14.95 2.95 26.80
N THR A 606 14.16 3.98 26.54
CA THR A 606 12.77 4.14 26.97
C THR A 606 11.95 4.75 25.84
N VAL A 607 10.62 4.65 25.90
CA VAL A 607 9.72 5.28 24.94
C VAL A 607 8.85 6.31 25.65
N LYS A 608 8.90 7.56 25.21
CA LYS A 608 8.10 8.66 25.76
C LYS A 608 6.82 8.84 24.99
N LEU A 609 5.72 8.82 25.71
CA LEU A 609 4.35 8.98 25.18
C LEU A 609 3.64 10.10 25.95
N ARG A 610 2.74 10.82 25.27
CA ARG A 610 1.79 11.73 25.89
C ARG A 610 0.39 11.17 25.71
N PHE A 611 -0.41 11.15 26.76
CA PHE A 611 -1.79 10.66 26.74
C PHE A 611 -2.77 11.78 27.14
N ALA A 612 -3.91 11.85 26.45
CA ALA A 612 -5.02 12.73 26.89
C ALA A 612 -5.65 12.23 28.19
N LYS A 613 -5.69 10.92 28.38
CA LYS A 613 -6.16 10.25 29.61
C LYS A 613 -5.10 9.24 30.06
N ILE A 614 -4.70 9.32 31.33
CA ILE A 614 -3.68 8.42 31.87
C ILE A 614 -4.22 6.97 31.89
N PRO A 615 -3.51 6.00 31.28
CA PRO A 615 -3.92 4.61 31.28
C PRO A 615 -3.74 3.94 32.64
N SER A 616 -4.65 3.01 32.95
CA SER A 616 -4.52 2.15 34.14
C SER A 616 -3.49 1.03 33.93
N ALA A 617 -3.34 0.58 32.67
CA ALA A 617 -2.34 -0.43 32.29
C ALA A 617 -1.89 -0.26 30.84
N ILE A 618 -0.64 -0.60 30.60
CA ILE A 618 -0.05 -0.72 29.27
C ILE A 618 0.52 -2.13 29.15
N LEU A 619 0.00 -2.91 28.20
CA LEU A 619 0.42 -4.28 27.98
C LEU A 619 1.09 -4.38 26.61
N ARG A 620 2.22 -5.04 26.53
CA ARG A 620 2.96 -5.30 25.29
C ARG A 620 2.64 -6.70 24.76
N LEU A 621 2.46 -6.81 23.45
CA LEU A 621 2.35 -8.11 22.78
C LEU A 621 3.73 -8.76 22.70
N THR A 622 3.89 -9.93 23.33
CA THR A 622 5.15 -10.70 23.30
C THR A 622 5.26 -11.56 22.05
N PRO A 623 6.45 -12.03 21.68
CA PRO A 623 6.63 -12.97 20.58
C PRO A 623 5.79 -14.25 20.73
N GLU A 624 5.56 -14.71 21.96
CA GLU A 624 4.77 -15.88 22.32
C GLU A 624 3.24 -15.63 22.23
N GLY A 625 2.82 -14.43 21.83
CA GLY A 625 1.42 -14.06 21.68
C GLY A 625 0.71 -13.74 23.00
N LYS A 626 1.43 -13.35 24.02
CA LYS A 626 0.86 -12.94 25.31
C LYS A 626 0.87 -11.42 25.47
N TRP A 627 -0.13 -10.90 26.18
CA TRP A 627 -0.16 -9.53 26.63
C TRP A 627 0.49 -9.43 28.01
N GLU A 628 1.64 -8.77 28.10
CA GLU A 628 2.41 -8.60 29.32
C GLU A 628 2.49 -7.14 29.74
N LYS A 629 2.29 -6.87 31.04
CA LYS A 629 2.38 -5.50 31.58
C LYS A 629 3.78 -4.93 31.34
N THR A 630 3.81 -3.71 30.85
CA THR A 630 5.02 -2.91 30.69
C THR A 630 5.09 -1.89 31.83
N ALA A 631 6.22 -1.80 32.50
CA ALA A 631 6.44 -0.80 33.53
C ALA A 631 6.54 0.60 32.90
N PHE A 632 5.95 1.61 33.55
CA PHE A 632 6.01 2.98 33.11
C PHE A 632 5.99 3.94 34.31
N THR A 633 6.51 5.15 34.11
CA THR A 633 6.40 6.28 35.03
C THR A 633 5.49 7.36 34.44
N VAL A 634 4.86 8.15 35.28
CA VAL A 634 3.90 9.19 34.88
C VAL A 634 4.36 10.53 35.41
N GLU A 635 4.40 11.55 34.56
CA GLU A 635 4.62 12.93 34.89
C GLU A 635 3.58 13.80 34.17
N GLY A 636 2.52 14.20 34.90
CA GLY A 636 1.37 14.86 34.27
C GLY A 636 0.69 13.94 33.22
N ASN A 637 0.67 14.39 31.98
CA ASN A 637 0.16 13.62 30.85
C ASN A 637 1.23 12.80 30.12
N ASP A 638 2.50 12.99 30.49
CA ASP A 638 3.62 12.30 29.88
C ASP A 638 3.91 11.00 30.64
N ILE A 639 4.16 9.97 29.83
CA ILE A 639 4.45 8.60 30.28
C ILE A 639 5.77 8.15 29.66
N THR A 640 6.66 7.63 30.50
CA THR A 640 7.89 6.99 30.05
C THR A 640 7.78 5.49 30.24
N LEU A 641 7.68 4.75 29.14
CA LEU A 641 7.70 3.30 29.13
C LEU A 641 9.13 2.80 29.36
N GLN A 642 9.30 1.84 30.27
CA GLN A 642 10.56 1.13 30.44
C GLN A 642 10.69 0.03 29.37
N TRP A 643 10.93 0.47 28.14
CA TRP A 643 11.00 -0.40 26.97
C TRP A 643 12.09 0.06 26.00
N TYR A 644 13.07 -0.80 25.77
CA TYR A 644 14.13 -0.58 24.80
C TYR A 644 13.66 -0.85 23.35
N MET A 645 13.98 0.05 22.44
CA MET A 645 13.75 -0.10 21.00
C MET A 645 15.02 0.19 20.22
N GLY A 646 15.60 -0.82 19.60
CA GLY A 646 16.69 -0.64 18.64
C GLY A 646 16.22 -0.08 17.30
N CYS A 647 17.18 0.22 16.42
CA CYS A 647 16.88 0.64 15.05
C CYS A 647 15.92 -0.33 14.37
N TYR A 648 14.84 0.22 13.79
CA TYR A 648 13.84 -0.52 13.04
C TYR A 648 13.09 -1.61 13.87
N ASP A 649 13.15 -1.52 15.19
CA ASP A 649 12.31 -2.35 16.06
C ASP A 649 10.85 -1.89 16.02
N VAL A 650 9.97 -2.85 16.29
CA VAL A 650 8.52 -2.65 16.34
C VAL A 650 7.95 -3.19 17.64
N ALA A 651 6.98 -2.48 18.20
CA ALA A 651 6.19 -2.96 19.32
C ALA A 651 4.70 -2.64 19.13
N VAL A 652 3.84 -3.52 19.65
CA VAL A 652 2.40 -3.29 19.74
C VAL A 652 2.01 -3.36 21.22
N PHE A 653 1.32 -2.31 21.66
CA PHE A 653 0.82 -2.18 23.03
C PHE A 653 -0.71 -2.15 23.02
N LYS A 654 -1.29 -2.72 24.07
CA LYS A 654 -2.70 -2.54 24.43
C LYS A 654 -2.78 -1.58 25.60
N ILE A 655 -3.54 -0.52 25.45
CA ILE A 655 -3.73 0.56 26.40
C ILE A 655 -5.09 0.40 27.07
N GLU A 656 -5.12 0.26 28.37
CA GLU A 656 -6.36 0.11 29.17
C GLU A 656 -6.54 1.34 30.08
N TYR A 657 -7.75 1.88 30.14
CA TYR A 657 -8.07 3.10 30.89
C TYR A 657 -8.89 2.87 32.13
#